data_85c6190ca2e979cbbadf1cc5df878250
#
_entry.id   85c6190ca2e979cbbadf1cc5df878250
#
_cell.length_a   1.000
_cell.length_b   1.000
_cell.length_c   1.000
_cell.angle_alpha   90.00
_cell.angle_beta   90.00
_cell.angle_gamma   90.00
#
_symmetry.space_group_name_H-M   'P 1'
#
loop_
_entity.id
_entity.type
_entity.pdbx_description
1 polymer ?
#
loop_
_entity_poly.entity_id
_entity_poly.type
_entity_poly.pdbx_seq_one_letter_code
_entity_poly.pdbx_strand_id
1 'polypeptide(L)'
;MEKIAASLLATAGIACAQTYNYDSSSETLVITGKGNTVADRITLEGPITPGSTVPGTSEIFGDTKEIILKDVWTSPDSIRIKYVEPTSEGNNTTLKLENSRLGASGDFDKGGTGLILILDSQSSLELYGNRLTNTIRIENQGNIKCTNGTVSASSYLWDNKTATGSSGVLGGSGYYSFGNVSSIETNKDFGLIKTSGQITDLEISGIYTVDGNSAKTIGDDSYIVGVNTSSSSDGQAMTISGSLTINAKQGTGIGILANQLGSDDVSLKNNYSGQIYVTAKDAFGVKVGKNAAMDPSAAGDIYSLSVGELDIESTITSGSTQGEATGIYAKSVKRDLTANAITVKGYTNATGIHLTEGGRNLTISDMQVSAGISGNAAGIIAAPGRDNPVSTAGNLENIRIDNLEVSGGADATGIFANSITKSGQNENIIGNITVSSENGLANGIFADNADITLGGKILSSSENSNAYGIWAENELHLKMLDGSEISAIAANENSSTQAIRSKNLYLTFDGSATINGDLMADAGMELNNGGNVVVNGNIEGKHLAAESTIGTVSGKMKFDSVAGLNITASVGSLEIGMSGEDSGYIKVNTVETSANISNAVLVTIENANGNVSFNSVNSATVNNAVGDISATNVTNGLNVGDVGNIRVSGTNVNVLDGKTVSGDIVSTTDLILSNEGSATLTGS
;
A
#
# COMPACT_ATOMS: atom_id res chain seq x y z
N MET A 1 -12.66 47.42 44.53
CA MET A 1 -12.34 46.08 44.02
C MET A 1 -12.16 45.17 45.21
N GLU A 2 -13.25 44.58 45.62
CA GLU A 2 -13.28 43.79 46.85
C GLU A 2 -12.99 42.34 46.57
N LYS A 3 -12.25 41.81 47.47
CA LYS A 3 -11.77 40.43 47.54
C LYS A 3 -12.95 39.47 47.54
N ILE A 4 -13.15 38.76 46.44
CA ILE A 4 -14.03 37.55 46.37
C ILE A 4 -13.39 36.39 47.15
N ALA A 5 -12.40 36.66 47.96
CA ALA A 5 -11.62 35.64 48.66
C ALA A 5 -12.25 35.09 49.95
N ALA A 6 -13.31 35.67 50.47
CA ALA A 6 -13.68 35.38 51.88
C ALA A 6 -14.89 34.47 52.09
N SER A 7 -15.73 34.19 51.11
CA SER A 7 -16.97 33.42 51.36
C SER A 7 -16.96 31.96 50.90
N LEU A 8 -16.00 31.56 50.10
CA LEU A 8 -15.90 30.15 49.65
C LEU A 8 -15.12 29.24 50.62
N LEU A 9 -14.46 29.83 51.65
CA LEU A 9 -13.63 29.08 52.58
C LEU A 9 -14.37 28.53 53.81
N ALA A 10 -15.67 28.79 53.99
CA ALA A 10 -16.36 28.52 55.23
C ALA A 10 -16.94 27.10 55.40
N THR A 11 -16.86 26.24 54.42
CA THR A 11 -17.46 24.89 54.52
C THR A 11 -16.53 23.70 54.31
N ALA A 12 -15.23 23.93 54.04
CA ALA A 12 -14.24 22.86 53.98
C ALA A 12 -13.26 22.99 55.14
N GLY A 13 -13.39 22.12 56.11
CA GLY A 13 -12.43 22.08 57.23
C GLY A 13 -11.02 21.78 56.75
N ILE A 14 -10.07 22.63 57.23
CA ILE A 14 -8.62 22.53 57.15
C ILE A 14 -7.94 23.02 55.88
N ALA A 15 -7.72 24.28 55.86
CA ALA A 15 -6.55 25.10 55.63
C ALA A 15 -5.46 24.62 54.62
N CYS A 16 -5.74 24.69 53.35
CA CYS A 16 -4.75 25.18 52.40
C CYS A 16 -5.35 26.42 51.71
N ALA A 17 -4.84 27.59 52.00
CA ALA A 17 -5.38 28.83 51.45
C ALA A 17 -5.10 28.89 49.94
N GLN A 18 -6.12 28.61 49.15
CA GLN A 18 -6.11 28.93 47.73
C GLN A 18 -6.35 30.42 47.60
N THR A 19 -5.62 31.05 46.72
CA THR A 19 -5.80 32.46 46.42
C THR A 19 -6.40 32.61 45.03
N TYR A 20 -7.44 33.41 44.95
CA TYR A 20 -8.10 33.79 43.73
C TYR A 20 -7.78 35.25 43.43
N ASN A 21 -7.34 35.53 42.24
CA ASN A 21 -7.12 36.90 41.81
C ASN A 21 -7.81 37.10 40.44
N TYR A 22 -8.78 37.98 40.40
CA TYR A 22 -9.44 38.38 39.17
C TYR A 22 -8.94 39.78 38.76
N ASP A 23 -8.30 39.85 37.62
CA ASP A 23 -7.93 41.11 36.99
C ASP A 23 -9.02 41.53 36.00
N SER A 24 -9.79 42.53 36.41
CA SER A 24 -10.90 43.06 35.60
C SER A 24 -10.43 43.80 34.34
N SER A 25 -9.17 44.17 34.22
CA SER A 25 -8.64 44.86 33.05
C SER A 25 -8.27 43.89 31.92
N SER A 26 -7.83 42.67 32.26
CA SER A 26 -7.55 41.61 31.33
C SER A 26 -8.64 40.52 31.29
N GLU A 27 -9.67 40.68 32.12
CA GLU A 27 -10.73 39.65 32.30
C GLU A 27 -10.17 38.26 32.65
N THR A 28 -9.08 38.22 33.43
CA THR A 28 -8.35 37.00 33.78
C THR A 28 -8.57 36.60 35.23
N LEU A 29 -8.98 35.36 35.48
CA LEU A 29 -9.04 34.76 36.81
C LEU A 29 -7.86 33.83 37.03
N VAL A 30 -6.98 34.17 37.96
CA VAL A 30 -5.84 33.35 38.38
C VAL A 30 -6.17 32.63 39.66
N ILE A 31 -6.15 31.32 39.68
CA ILE A 31 -6.36 30.48 40.87
C ILE A 31 -5.01 29.84 41.22
N THR A 32 -4.48 30.13 42.38
CA THR A 32 -3.21 29.55 42.84
C THR A 32 -3.47 28.62 44.02
N GLY A 33 -3.12 27.35 43.89
CA GLY A 33 -3.21 26.34 44.94
C GLY A 33 -1.90 26.18 45.72
N LYS A 34 -1.95 25.63 46.92
CA LYS A 34 -0.77 25.20 47.67
C LYS A 34 -0.38 23.79 47.31
N GLY A 35 0.76 23.60 46.64
CA GLY A 35 1.23 22.34 46.08
C GLY A 35 1.16 21.11 46.97
N ASN A 36 1.05 19.96 46.36
CA ASN A 36 1.26 18.57 46.83
C ASN A 36 0.34 17.97 47.92
N THR A 37 -0.81 18.52 48.25
CA THR A 37 -1.79 17.83 49.11
C THR A 37 -3.05 17.47 48.30
N VAL A 38 -3.24 16.18 48.12
CA VAL A 38 -4.46 15.61 47.57
C VAL A 38 -5.55 15.69 48.63
N ALA A 39 -6.27 16.78 48.75
CA ALA A 39 -7.40 16.82 49.67
C ALA A 39 -8.39 17.97 49.50
N ASP A 40 -8.16 18.98 48.73
CA ASP A 40 -9.08 20.10 48.76
C ASP A 40 -10.00 20.15 47.54
N ARG A 41 -11.28 19.94 47.81
CA ARG A 41 -12.36 20.19 46.85
C ARG A 41 -12.36 21.66 46.48
N ILE A 42 -11.97 21.98 45.27
CA ILE A 42 -12.37 23.23 44.64
C ILE A 42 -13.66 22.91 43.90
N THR A 43 -14.80 23.15 44.54
CA THR A 43 -16.08 23.14 43.86
C THR A 43 -16.26 24.55 43.35
N LEU A 44 -15.98 24.76 42.04
CA LEU A 44 -16.39 25.98 41.36
C LEU A 44 -17.80 25.72 40.83
N GLU A 45 -18.84 25.97 41.64
CA GLU A 45 -20.26 25.86 41.24
C GLU A 45 -20.90 27.26 41.17
N GLY A 46 -21.36 27.71 40.01
CA GLY A 46 -22.11 28.96 39.76
C GLY A 46 -21.40 30.02 38.91
N PRO A 47 -22.12 31.00 38.34
CA PRO A 47 -21.50 32.05 37.53
C PRO A 47 -20.53 32.87 38.32
N ILE A 48 -19.28 32.97 37.86
CA ILE A 48 -18.34 34.00 38.30
C ILE A 48 -18.53 35.17 37.36
N THR A 49 -19.56 35.98 37.59
CA THR A 49 -19.68 37.29 36.93
C THR A 49 -18.96 38.34 37.75
N PRO A 50 -18.28 39.33 37.15
CA PRO A 50 -17.73 40.44 37.86
C PRO A 50 -18.81 41.13 38.72
N GLY A 51 -18.67 41.05 40.07
CA GLY A 51 -19.58 41.70 41.00
C GLY A 51 -20.70 40.86 41.61
N SER A 52 -20.83 39.56 41.34
CA SER A 52 -21.79 38.72 42.02
C SER A 52 -21.23 38.05 43.27
N THR A 53 -21.92 38.24 44.41
CA THR A 53 -21.72 37.48 45.64
C THR A 53 -22.58 36.22 45.55
N VAL A 54 -21.98 35.03 45.34
CA VAL A 54 -22.74 33.77 45.26
C VAL A 54 -22.26 32.80 46.30
N PRO A 55 -23.14 32.26 47.12
CA PRO A 55 -22.88 31.08 47.89
C PRO A 55 -23.30 29.84 47.12
N GLY A 56 -22.38 28.95 46.80
CA GLY A 56 -22.65 27.56 46.79
C GLY A 56 -22.78 26.79 45.50
N THR A 57 -22.63 27.35 44.29
CA THR A 57 -22.52 26.57 43.05
C THR A 57 -21.66 27.31 42.04
N SER A 58 -20.60 26.67 41.60
CA SER A 58 -19.59 27.36 40.80
C SER A 58 -19.61 26.91 39.36
N GLU A 59 -20.02 27.79 38.52
CA GLU A 59 -19.86 27.69 37.07
C GLU A 59 -18.82 28.73 36.64
N ILE A 60 -17.87 28.37 35.78
CA ILE A 60 -16.92 29.32 35.22
C ILE A 60 -17.55 29.99 33.99
N PHE A 61 -17.61 31.33 33.98
CA PHE A 61 -18.54 32.03 33.15
C PHE A 61 -17.99 33.02 32.15
N GLY A 62 -18.73 33.11 31.25
CA GLY A 62 -19.14 33.77 30.05
C GLY A 62 -18.34 34.94 29.57
N ASP A 63 -17.95 35.83 30.42
CA ASP A 63 -17.22 37.04 30.07
C ASP A 63 -15.73 36.96 30.47
N THR A 64 -15.30 35.85 31.08
CA THR A 64 -13.88 35.66 31.44
C THR A 64 -13.11 35.12 30.24
N LYS A 65 -12.13 35.87 29.76
CA LYS A 65 -11.30 35.48 28.61
C LYS A 65 -10.26 34.43 28.96
N GLU A 66 -9.72 34.48 30.16
CA GLU A 66 -8.68 33.55 30.58
C GLU A 66 -8.87 33.11 32.05
N ILE A 67 -8.73 31.81 32.28
CA ILE A 67 -8.73 31.18 33.59
C ILE A 67 -7.44 30.43 33.74
N ILE A 68 -6.64 30.81 34.74
CA ILE A 68 -5.38 30.15 35.02
C ILE A 68 -5.51 29.41 36.36
N LEU A 69 -5.31 28.08 36.29
CA LEU A 69 -5.16 27.24 37.47
C LEU A 69 -3.67 26.99 37.71
N LYS A 70 -3.14 27.50 38.77
CA LYS A 70 -1.72 27.38 39.09
C LYS A 70 -1.51 26.67 40.43
N ASP A 71 -0.69 25.61 40.42
CA ASP A 71 -0.41 24.76 41.58
C ASP A 71 -1.69 24.17 42.22
N VAL A 72 -2.71 23.90 41.42
CA VAL A 72 -4.00 23.36 41.88
C VAL A 72 -3.99 21.85 41.72
N TRP A 73 -4.25 21.14 42.83
CA TRP A 73 -4.28 19.68 42.87
C TRP A 73 -5.61 19.23 43.43
N THR A 74 -6.34 18.38 42.67
CA THR A 74 -7.65 17.89 43.06
C THR A 74 -7.74 16.38 42.91
N SER A 75 -8.59 15.77 43.77
CA SER A 75 -8.92 14.36 43.58
C SER A 75 -9.98 14.21 42.49
N PRO A 76 -10.05 13.04 41.85
CA PRO A 76 -10.95 12.77 40.72
C PRO A 76 -12.44 13.06 40.99
N ASP A 77 -12.87 12.92 42.25
CA ASP A 77 -14.28 13.09 42.62
C ASP A 77 -14.64 14.51 43.08
N SER A 78 -13.72 15.45 43.01
CA SER A 78 -13.85 16.69 43.76
C SER A 78 -14.00 17.97 42.94
N ILE A 79 -13.82 17.95 41.63
CA ILE A 79 -14.11 19.12 40.79
C ILE A 79 -15.14 18.78 39.74
N ARG A 80 -16.26 19.53 39.79
CA ARG A 80 -17.13 19.70 38.63
C ARG A 80 -16.85 21.10 38.08
N ILE A 81 -16.18 21.17 36.94
CA ILE A 81 -16.17 22.41 36.18
C ILE A 81 -17.36 22.31 35.24
N LYS A 82 -18.45 23.00 35.62
CA LYS A 82 -19.57 23.18 34.71
C LYS A 82 -19.39 24.52 34.03
N TYR A 83 -19.29 24.47 32.71
CA TYR A 83 -19.20 25.67 31.89
C TYR A 83 -20.61 26.12 31.51
N VAL A 84 -20.97 27.37 31.75
CA VAL A 84 -22.26 27.95 31.33
C VAL A 84 -22.03 28.99 30.23
N GLU A 85 -22.94 29.01 29.26
CA GLU A 85 -22.89 29.86 28.10
C GLU A 85 -22.67 31.34 28.43
N PRO A 86 -21.79 32.04 27.69
CA PRO A 86 -21.74 33.48 27.74
C PRO A 86 -23.03 34.07 27.17
N THR A 87 -23.50 35.13 27.78
CA THR A 87 -24.66 35.88 27.34
C THR A 87 -24.40 36.73 26.09
N SER A 88 -23.15 36.80 25.61
CA SER A 88 -22.72 37.54 24.43
C SER A 88 -22.04 36.61 23.43
N GLU A 89 -22.54 36.59 22.18
CA GLU A 89 -21.94 35.85 21.07
C GLU A 89 -20.47 36.32 20.83
N GLY A 90 -19.53 35.38 20.79
CA GLY A 90 -18.23 35.60 20.16
C GLY A 90 -16.97 35.52 21.01
N ASN A 91 -17.03 35.32 22.32
CA ASN A 91 -15.82 35.26 23.14
C ASN A 91 -15.39 33.82 23.50
N ASN A 92 -14.18 33.41 23.07
CA ASN A 92 -13.55 32.18 23.51
C ASN A 92 -12.99 32.34 24.92
N THR A 93 -13.12 31.30 25.76
CA THR A 93 -12.50 31.26 27.08
C THR A 93 -11.27 30.36 27.07
N THR A 94 -10.15 30.84 27.55
CA THR A 94 -8.92 30.06 27.73
C THR A 94 -8.85 29.51 29.17
N LEU A 95 -8.77 28.17 29.28
CA LEU A 95 -8.45 27.50 30.55
C LEU A 95 -6.99 27.05 30.51
N LYS A 96 -6.15 27.62 31.34
CA LYS A 96 -4.73 27.32 31.43
C LYS A 96 -4.42 26.59 32.73
N LEU A 97 -3.73 25.48 32.64
CA LEU A 97 -3.24 24.67 33.75
C LEU A 97 -1.73 24.83 33.83
N GLU A 98 -1.26 25.38 34.96
CA GLU A 98 0.15 25.55 35.28
C GLU A 98 0.49 24.73 36.52
N ASN A 99 1.37 23.72 36.38
CA ASN A 99 1.72 22.79 37.47
C ASN A 99 0.48 22.29 38.24
N SER A 100 -0.58 21.94 37.50
CA SER A 100 -1.88 21.62 38.08
C SER A 100 -2.37 20.25 37.67
N ARG A 101 -3.01 19.53 38.63
CA ARG A 101 -3.63 18.23 38.40
C ARG A 101 -5.10 18.31 38.72
N LEU A 102 -5.93 18.16 37.68
CA LEU A 102 -7.37 18.20 37.81
C LEU A 102 -7.98 16.83 37.54
N GLY A 103 -8.86 16.39 38.45
CA GLY A 103 -9.81 15.34 38.16
C GLY A 103 -11.20 15.96 37.98
N ALA A 104 -11.91 15.61 36.90
CA ALA A 104 -13.23 16.14 36.60
C ALA A 104 -14.24 15.02 36.38
N SER A 105 -15.40 15.12 37.03
CA SER A 105 -16.57 14.30 36.78
C SER A 105 -17.72 15.18 36.26
N GLY A 106 -18.26 14.94 35.06
CA GLY A 106 -19.28 15.76 34.42
C GLY A 106 -18.80 16.32 33.05
N ASP A 107 -19.68 16.70 32.18
CA ASP A 107 -19.30 17.14 30.83
C ASP A 107 -18.64 18.52 30.87
N PHE A 108 -17.50 18.65 30.22
CA PHE A 108 -16.95 19.92 29.78
C PHE A 108 -17.74 20.35 28.54
N ASP A 109 -19.01 20.68 28.74
CA ASP A 109 -19.86 21.14 27.65
C ASP A 109 -19.97 22.66 27.68
N LYS A 110 -19.58 23.29 26.58
CA LYS A 110 -19.87 24.69 26.33
C LYS A 110 -20.86 24.83 25.19
N GLY A 111 -22.04 25.32 25.48
CA GLY A 111 -22.92 25.78 24.42
C GLY A 111 -22.38 27.03 23.74
N GLY A 112 -22.23 27.04 22.44
CA GLY A 112 -22.17 28.23 21.57
C GLY A 112 -20.82 28.89 21.30
N THR A 113 -19.84 28.92 22.19
CA THR A 113 -18.49 29.52 21.96
C THR A 113 -17.37 28.57 22.38
N GLY A 114 -16.19 28.66 21.76
CA GLY A 114 -15.15 27.66 21.91
C GLY A 114 -14.34 27.73 23.21
N LEU A 115 -14.00 26.58 23.81
CA LEU A 115 -13.02 26.46 24.87
C LEU A 115 -11.62 26.30 24.28
N ILE A 116 -10.66 27.05 24.79
CA ILE A 116 -9.22 26.84 24.58
C ILE A 116 -8.64 26.23 25.84
N LEU A 117 -8.03 25.06 25.75
CA LEU A 117 -7.42 24.36 26.88
C LEU A 117 -5.90 24.30 26.69
N ILE A 118 -5.16 24.82 27.68
CA ILE A 118 -3.70 24.86 27.65
C ILE A 118 -3.15 24.16 28.92
N LEU A 119 -2.30 23.15 28.73
CA LEU A 119 -1.61 22.45 29.81
C LEU A 119 -0.10 22.57 29.64
N ASP A 120 0.60 22.95 30.71
CA ASP A 120 2.05 22.84 30.74
C ASP A 120 2.53 21.40 30.98
N SER A 121 3.86 21.17 30.94
CA SER A 121 4.46 19.83 31.05
C SER A 121 4.32 19.19 32.44
N GLN A 122 3.96 19.96 33.47
CA GLN A 122 3.74 19.50 34.83
C GLN A 122 2.26 19.22 35.13
N SER A 123 1.38 19.60 34.22
CA SER A 123 -0.07 19.56 34.44
C SER A 123 -0.68 18.26 33.90
N SER A 124 -1.79 17.86 34.52
CA SER A 124 -2.62 16.75 34.07
C SER A 124 -4.10 17.06 34.26
N LEU A 125 -4.91 16.55 33.29
CA LEU A 125 -6.35 16.58 33.35
C LEU A 125 -6.88 15.14 33.24
N GLU A 126 -7.57 14.64 34.27
CA GLU A 126 -8.18 13.34 34.30
C GLU A 126 -9.70 13.47 34.25
N LEU A 127 -10.31 12.95 33.19
CA LEU A 127 -11.74 13.01 32.92
C LEU A 127 -12.38 11.64 33.21
N TYR A 128 -13.43 11.61 34.03
CA TYR A 128 -14.16 10.39 34.39
C TYR A 128 -15.52 10.37 33.68
N GLY A 129 -15.64 9.61 32.61
CA GLY A 129 -16.87 9.50 31.83
C GLY A 129 -17.26 10.76 31.05
N ASN A 130 -16.37 11.70 30.90
CA ASN A 130 -16.64 13.03 30.35
C ASN A 130 -16.09 13.23 28.95
N ARG A 131 -16.65 14.24 28.27
CA ARG A 131 -16.27 14.64 26.92
C ARG A 131 -15.82 16.10 26.94
N LEU A 132 -14.86 16.40 26.09
CA LEU A 132 -14.53 17.77 25.72
C LEU A 132 -15.39 18.16 24.52
N THR A 133 -16.59 18.70 24.78
CA THR A 133 -17.49 19.16 23.73
C THR A 133 -17.24 20.65 23.45
N ASN A 134 -17.32 21.05 22.19
CA ASN A 134 -17.13 22.44 21.75
C ASN A 134 -15.75 23.07 22.12
N THR A 135 -14.74 22.25 22.37
CA THR A 135 -13.37 22.74 22.52
C THR A 135 -12.78 23.01 21.13
N ILE A 136 -12.31 24.22 20.89
CA ILE A 136 -11.77 24.63 19.57
C ILE A 136 -10.26 24.48 19.48
N ARG A 137 -9.56 24.50 20.63
CA ARG A 137 -8.11 24.39 20.68
C ARG A 137 -7.64 23.73 21.96
N ILE A 138 -6.73 22.77 21.83
CA ILE A 138 -6.01 22.15 22.94
C ILE A 138 -4.51 22.29 22.68
N GLU A 139 -3.79 22.90 23.59
CA GLU A 139 -2.33 22.93 23.63
C GLU A 139 -1.87 22.15 24.86
N ASN A 140 -1.50 20.89 24.67
CA ASN A 140 -1.12 20.00 25.76
C ASN A 140 0.38 19.69 25.72
N GLN A 141 1.10 20.11 26.74
CA GLN A 141 2.46 19.67 27.01
C GLN A 141 2.54 18.66 28.16
N GLY A 142 1.44 18.43 28.86
CA GLY A 142 1.31 17.55 29.99
C GLY A 142 0.54 16.26 29.65
N ASN A 143 -0.45 15.93 30.48
CA ASN A 143 -1.19 14.67 30.38
C ASN A 143 -2.70 14.90 30.40
N ILE A 144 -3.41 14.47 29.36
CA ILE A 144 -4.88 14.40 29.35
C ILE A 144 -5.29 12.93 29.31
N LYS A 145 -6.02 12.48 30.34
CA LYS A 145 -6.47 11.11 30.48
C LYS A 145 -7.98 11.06 30.63
N CYS A 146 -8.64 10.18 29.91
CA CYS A 146 -10.04 9.87 30.09
C CYS A 146 -10.21 8.40 30.44
N THR A 147 -10.98 8.11 31.48
CA THR A 147 -11.29 6.74 31.93
C THR A 147 -12.78 6.50 31.79
N ASN A 148 -13.16 5.39 31.17
CA ASN A 148 -14.55 5.02 31.00
C ASN A 148 -14.78 3.56 31.37
N GLY A 149 -15.91 3.24 31.97
CA GLY A 149 -16.32 1.86 32.26
C GLY A 149 -17.03 1.21 31.09
N THR A 150 -18.34 0.91 31.22
CA THR A 150 -19.17 0.40 30.12
C THR A 150 -19.56 1.52 29.17
N VAL A 151 -19.30 1.33 27.87
CA VAL A 151 -19.71 2.27 26.82
C VAL A 151 -21.11 1.88 26.32
N SER A 152 -22.12 2.50 26.89
CA SER A 152 -23.54 2.34 26.50
C SER A 152 -24.02 3.40 25.49
N ALA A 153 -23.22 4.41 25.25
CA ALA A 153 -23.40 5.40 24.18
C ALA A 153 -22.04 5.66 23.54
N SER A 154 -22.00 5.97 22.22
CA SER A 154 -20.74 6.33 21.55
C SER A 154 -20.04 7.44 22.29
N SER A 155 -18.77 7.23 22.64
CA SER A 155 -18.01 8.09 23.54
C SER A 155 -16.65 8.46 22.95
N TYR A 156 -16.36 9.75 22.88
CA TYR A 156 -15.11 10.30 22.36
C TYR A 156 -14.52 11.30 23.36
N LEU A 157 -13.20 11.33 23.47
CA LEU A 157 -12.52 12.31 24.30
C LEU A 157 -12.85 13.75 23.82
N TRP A 158 -12.82 13.96 22.52
CA TRP A 158 -13.20 15.22 21.90
C TRP A 158 -14.32 14.98 20.87
N ASP A 159 -15.51 15.48 21.18
CA ASP A 159 -16.70 15.37 20.32
C ASP A 159 -17.08 16.78 19.84
N ASN A 160 -16.59 17.17 18.67
CA ASN A 160 -16.90 18.47 18.08
C ASN A 160 -18.18 18.36 17.21
N LYS A 161 -19.27 18.87 17.74
CA LYS A 161 -20.58 18.92 17.08
C LYS A 161 -20.83 20.19 16.29
N THR A 162 -19.88 21.12 16.24
CA THR A 162 -20.07 22.40 15.60
C THR A 162 -20.12 22.31 14.08
N ALA A 163 -20.90 23.20 13.50
CA ALA A 163 -21.30 23.27 12.12
C ALA A 163 -20.14 23.45 11.11
N THR A 164 -20.49 23.31 9.85
CA THR A 164 -19.68 23.58 8.65
C THR A 164 -18.56 24.60 8.83
N GLY A 165 -17.32 24.20 8.51
CA GLY A 165 -16.15 25.10 8.47
C GLY A 165 -15.35 25.19 9.76
N SER A 166 -15.43 24.19 10.65
CA SER A 166 -14.64 24.22 11.88
C SER A 166 -13.16 23.93 11.63
N SER A 167 -12.32 24.88 12.00
CA SER A 167 -10.90 24.67 12.24
C SER A 167 -10.72 24.29 13.72
N GLY A 168 -9.75 23.43 14.02
CA GLY A 168 -9.42 23.05 15.38
C GLY A 168 -7.96 22.65 15.50
N VAL A 169 -7.37 22.88 16.67
CA VAL A 169 -6.00 22.48 16.98
C VAL A 169 -6.01 21.59 18.21
N LEU A 170 -5.61 20.31 18.04
CA LEU A 170 -5.20 19.43 19.11
C LEU A 170 -3.68 19.32 19.07
N GLY A 171 -3.02 20.26 19.74
CA GLY A 171 -1.59 20.47 19.59
C GLY A 171 -0.80 20.22 20.87
N GLY A 172 0.51 20.37 20.74
CA GLY A 172 1.48 20.22 21.82
C GLY A 172 2.28 18.92 21.73
N SER A 173 3.20 18.75 22.66
CA SER A 173 4.05 17.55 22.77
C SER A 173 3.59 16.59 23.88
N GLY A 174 2.43 16.83 24.47
CA GLY A 174 1.90 16.06 25.59
C GLY A 174 1.21 14.77 25.20
N TYR A 175 0.77 14.04 26.22
CA TYR A 175 0.14 12.74 26.11
C TYR A 175 -1.39 12.86 26.22
N TYR A 176 -2.08 12.14 25.36
CA TYR A 176 -3.51 11.97 25.39
C TYR A 176 -3.83 10.49 25.50
N SER A 177 -4.52 10.08 26.55
CA SER A 177 -4.91 8.68 26.73
C SER A 177 -6.40 8.52 26.98
N PHE A 178 -7.02 7.57 26.30
CA PHE A 178 -8.42 7.23 26.47
C PHE A 178 -8.54 5.71 26.63
N GLY A 179 -9.01 5.23 27.79
CA GLY A 179 -8.93 3.82 28.11
C GLY A 179 -9.76 3.38 29.31
N ASN A 180 -9.41 2.21 29.84
CA ASN A 180 -10.07 1.54 30.96
C ASN A 180 -11.55 1.23 30.67
N VAL A 181 -11.82 0.73 29.44
CA VAL A 181 -13.17 0.35 28.98
C VAL A 181 -13.44 -1.11 29.35
N SER A 182 -14.51 -1.38 30.10
CA SER A 182 -14.88 -2.73 30.49
C SER A 182 -15.70 -3.48 29.41
N SER A 183 -16.55 -2.76 28.68
CA SER A 183 -17.35 -3.29 27.56
C SER A 183 -17.85 -2.17 26.66
N ILE A 184 -18.11 -2.49 25.40
CA ILE A 184 -18.75 -1.61 24.41
C ILE A 184 -20.00 -2.29 23.92
N GLU A 185 -21.16 -1.65 24.07
CA GLU A 185 -22.45 -2.18 23.59
C GLU A 185 -22.54 -2.14 22.06
N THR A 186 -23.40 -2.97 21.48
CA THR A 186 -23.64 -3.05 20.03
C THR A 186 -23.97 -1.69 19.41
N ASN A 187 -23.39 -1.39 18.26
CA ASN A 187 -23.52 -0.10 17.54
C ASN A 187 -23.04 1.12 18.34
N LYS A 188 -22.10 0.95 19.26
CA LYS A 188 -21.50 2.04 20.03
C LYS A 188 -20.00 2.10 19.77
N ASP A 189 -19.51 3.29 19.55
CA ASP A 189 -18.11 3.53 19.25
C ASP A 189 -17.40 4.16 20.44
N PHE A 190 -16.12 3.89 20.52
CA PHE A 190 -15.24 4.44 21.52
C PHE A 190 -14.00 5.02 20.84
N GLY A 191 -13.67 6.27 21.10
CA GLY A 191 -12.58 6.89 20.36
C GLY A 191 -12.03 8.19 20.94
N LEU A 192 -11.02 8.70 20.25
CA LEU A 192 -10.34 9.93 20.67
C LEU A 192 -11.07 11.18 20.18
N ILE A 193 -11.34 11.25 18.89
CA ILE A 193 -11.89 12.43 18.22
C ILE A 193 -13.11 12.04 17.39
N LYS A 194 -14.21 12.79 17.53
CA LYS A 194 -15.35 12.73 16.62
C LYS A 194 -15.70 14.11 16.13
N THR A 195 -16.00 14.21 14.85
CA THR A 195 -16.53 15.43 14.24
C THR A 195 -17.71 15.09 13.34
N SER A 196 -18.75 15.92 13.31
CA SER A 196 -19.96 15.70 12.54
C SER A 196 -20.16 16.68 11.38
N GLY A 197 -19.34 17.74 11.30
CA GLY A 197 -19.38 18.73 10.21
C GLY A 197 -18.16 18.64 9.28
N GLN A 198 -18.18 19.42 8.22
CA GLN A 198 -17.00 19.58 7.37
C GLN A 198 -15.84 20.16 8.18
N ILE A 199 -14.67 19.55 8.06
CA ILE A 199 -13.44 20.04 8.63
C ILE A 199 -12.60 20.63 7.50
N THR A 200 -12.29 21.91 7.61
CA THR A 200 -11.45 22.61 6.63
C THR A 200 -9.99 22.69 7.06
N ASP A 201 -9.72 22.60 8.36
CA ASP A 201 -8.38 22.68 8.93
C ASP A 201 -8.39 22.13 10.36
N LEU A 202 -8.11 20.84 10.51
CA LEU A 202 -7.90 20.20 11.82
C LEU A 202 -6.44 19.81 11.96
N GLU A 203 -5.75 20.43 12.91
CA GLU A 203 -4.37 20.11 13.24
C GLU A 203 -4.32 19.21 14.49
N ILE A 204 -3.64 18.06 14.38
CA ILE A 204 -3.45 17.08 15.44
C ILE A 204 -1.95 16.85 15.62
N SER A 205 -1.43 17.22 16.79
CA SER A 205 -0.05 16.93 17.19
C SER A 205 -0.02 16.41 18.62
N GLY A 206 1.01 15.68 19.01
CA GLY A 206 1.13 15.05 20.33
C GLY A 206 1.10 13.52 20.24
N ILE A 207 1.03 12.88 21.41
CA ILE A 207 1.04 11.41 21.52
C ILE A 207 -0.33 10.95 22.00
N TYR A 208 -1.03 10.22 21.17
CA TYR A 208 -2.41 9.79 21.41
C TYR A 208 -2.47 8.28 21.57
N THR A 209 -3.17 7.82 22.61
CA THR A 209 -3.44 6.40 22.84
C THR A 209 -4.90 6.18 23.13
N VAL A 210 -5.53 5.28 22.36
CA VAL A 210 -6.88 4.75 22.65
C VAL A 210 -6.72 3.28 23.03
N ASP A 211 -6.99 2.93 24.28
CA ASP A 211 -6.82 1.58 24.80
C ASP A 211 -8.16 0.93 25.17
N GLY A 212 -8.60 0.04 24.29
CA GLY A 212 -9.76 -0.82 24.51
C GLY A 212 -9.43 -2.23 24.99
N ASN A 213 -8.17 -2.52 25.33
CA ASN A 213 -7.73 -3.86 25.70
C ASN A 213 -8.40 -4.40 26.99
N SER A 214 -8.89 -3.52 27.85
CA SER A 214 -9.65 -3.90 29.04
C SER A 214 -11.10 -4.30 28.76
N ALA A 215 -11.64 -3.99 27.58
CA ALA A 215 -12.97 -4.39 27.18
C ALA A 215 -13.05 -5.91 27.01
N LYS A 216 -13.90 -6.57 27.82
CA LYS A 216 -14.13 -8.02 27.74
C LYS A 216 -15.06 -8.39 26.60
N THR A 217 -15.92 -7.47 26.18
CA THR A 217 -16.86 -7.63 25.07
C THR A 217 -16.95 -6.35 24.28
N ILE A 218 -16.86 -6.46 22.95
CA ILE A 218 -17.16 -5.39 22.01
C ILE A 218 -18.36 -5.89 21.20
N GLY A 219 -19.47 -5.15 21.26
CA GLY A 219 -20.72 -5.54 20.58
C GLY A 219 -20.57 -5.51 19.05
N ASP A 220 -21.50 -6.12 18.37
CA ASP A 220 -21.55 -6.14 16.91
C ASP A 220 -21.63 -4.72 16.35
N ASP A 221 -20.99 -4.49 15.22
CA ASP A 221 -20.89 -3.18 14.54
C ASP A 221 -20.32 -2.04 15.41
N SER A 222 -19.59 -2.39 16.46
CA SER A 222 -18.88 -1.45 17.32
C SER A 222 -17.40 -1.46 17.03
N TYR A 223 -16.73 -0.30 17.22
CA TYR A 223 -15.31 -0.15 16.93
C TYR A 223 -14.61 0.84 17.86
N ILE A 224 -13.31 0.66 17.96
CA ILE A 224 -12.43 1.57 18.66
C ILE A 224 -11.68 2.40 17.60
N VAL A 225 -11.76 3.72 17.70
CA VAL A 225 -11.28 4.60 16.63
C VAL A 225 -10.42 5.75 17.17
N GLY A 226 -9.38 6.11 16.44
CA GLY A 226 -8.59 7.32 16.75
C GLY A 226 -9.35 8.58 16.37
N VAL A 227 -9.56 8.79 15.09
CA VAL A 227 -10.26 9.97 14.54
C VAL A 227 -11.45 9.51 13.72
N ASN A 228 -12.66 9.96 14.07
CA ASN A 228 -13.90 9.63 13.37
C ASN A 228 -14.55 10.87 12.77
N THR A 229 -14.52 10.97 11.45
CA THR A 229 -15.19 12.01 10.66
C THR A 229 -16.23 11.43 9.70
N SER A 230 -16.63 10.17 9.90
CA SER A 230 -17.53 9.44 9.00
C SER A 230 -18.96 10.00 8.94
N SER A 231 -19.36 10.80 9.92
CA SER A 231 -20.67 11.45 9.96
C SER A 231 -20.79 12.64 8.99
N SER A 232 -19.67 13.15 8.47
CA SER A 232 -19.68 14.26 7.50
C SER A 232 -19.89 13.73 6.09
N SER A 233 -20.79 14.36 5.33
CA SER A 233 -20.95 14.11 3.89
C SER A 233 -19.94 14.86 3.03
N ASP A 234 -19.28 15.86 3.61
CA ASP A 234 -18.37 16.75 2.90
C ASP A 234 -16.91 16.32 3.09
N GLY A 235 -16.05 16.71 2.15
CA GLY A 235 -14.63 16.42 2.20
C GLY A 235 -13.96 16.98 3.44
N GLN A 236 -13.02 16.24 3.98
CA GLN A 236 -12.27 16.61 5.18
C GLN A 236 -10.84 17.02 4.84
N ALA A 237 -10.30 17.99 5.58
CA ALA A 237 -8.88 18.36 5.55
C ALA A 237 -8.30 18.29 6.97
N MET A 238 -7.31 17.44 7.17
CA MET A 238 -6.68 17.20 8.47
C MET A 238 -5.17 17.10 8.34
N THR A 239 -4.46 17.66 9.30
CA THR A 239 -3.02 17.48 9.48
C THR A 239 -2.76 16.73 10.78
N ILE A 240 -2.15 15.55 10.70
CA ILE A 240 -1.76 14.75 11.86
C ILE A 240 -0.24 14.61 11.82
N SER A 241 0.44 15.29 12.74
CA SER A 241 1.90 15.24 12.88
C SER A 241 2.36 14.45 14.11
N GLY A 242 1.42 14.10 14.99
CA GLY A 242 1.68 13.34 16.20
C GLY A 242 1.60 11.83 16.00
N SER A 243 1.75 11.09 17.11
CA SER A 243 1.63 9.63 17.14
C SER A 243 0.23 9.23 17.61
N LEU A 244 -0.42 8.31 16.89
CA LEU A 244 -1.75 7.79 17.21
C LEU A 244 -1.69 6.27 17.39
N THR A 245 -1.96 5.80 18.60
CA THR A 245 -1.94 4.37 18.95
C THR A 245 -3.36 3.89 19.32
N ILE A 246 -3.84 2.85 18.64
CA ILE A 246 -5.14 2.23 18.88
C ILE A 246 -4.94 0.77 19.28
N ASN A 247 -5.45 0.39 20.44
CA ASN A 247 -5.39 -0.97 20.96
C ASN A 247 -6.79 -1.55 21.15
N ALA A 248 -7.15 -2.58 20.40
CA ALA A 248 -8.48 -3.19 20.39
C ALA A 248 -8.42 -4.71 20.19
N LYS A 249 -7.74 -5.44 21.06
CA LYS A 249 -7.46 -6.88 20.88
C LYS A 249 -8.67 -7.77 20.59
N GLN A 250 -9.85 -7.42 21.03
CA GLN A 250 -11.06 -8.25 20.85
C GLN A 250 -12.02 -7.73 19.79
N GLY A 251 -11.74 -6.59 19.15
CA GLY A 251 -12.67 -5.95 18.23
C GLY A 251 -11.99 -5.27 17.06
N THR A 252 -12.75 -4.46 16.35
CA THR A 252 -12.25 -3.65 15.25
C THR A 252 -11.59 -2.39 15.77
N GLY A 253 -10.33 -2.17 15.37
CA GLY A 253 -9.57 -0.95 15.62
C GLY A 253 -9.35 -0.18 14.33
N ILE A 254 -9.56 1.15 14.37
CA ILE A 254 -9.42 2.02 13.20
C ILE A 254 -8.62 3.25 13.61
N GLY A 255 -7.51 3.52 12.94
CA GLY A 255 -6.74 4.74 13.17
C GLY A 255 -7.55 5.97 12.79
N ILE A 256 -7.96 6.07 11.53
CA ILE A 256 -8.78 7.14 11.00
C ILE A 256 -9.96 6.55 10.24
N LEU A 257 -11.18 6.96 10.63
CA LEU A 257 -12.41 6.65 9.93
C LEU A 257 -12.99 7.96 9.36
N ALA A 258 -13.09 8.05 8.04
CA ALA A 258 -13.63 9.22 7.36
C ALA A 258 -14.64 8.79 6.30
N ASN A 259 -15.69 9.58 6.06
CA ASN A 259 -16.59 9.32 4.93
C ASN A 259 -15.90 9.62 3.60
N GLN A 260 -15.12 10.71 3.55
CA GLN A 260 -14.35 11.15 2.38
C GLN A 260 -13.13 11.95 2.86
N LEU A 261 -11.99 11.79 2.19
CA LEU A 261 -10.77 12.56 2.47
C LEU A 261 -10.46 13.53 1.33
N GLY A 262 -10.50 14.84 1.62
CA GLY A 262 -10.43 15.90 0.61
C GLY A 262 -11.71 16.03 -0.21
N SER A 263 -11.68 16.86 -1.23
CA SER A 263 -12.75 17.07 -2.19
C SER A 263 -12.18 17.50 -3.55
N ASP A 264 -13.03 17.89 -4.49
CA ASP A 264 -12.59 18.52 -5.74
C ASP A 264 -11.84 19.84 -5.50
N ASP A 265 -12.08 20.51 -4.36
CA ASP A 265 -11.28 21.64 -3.92
C ASP A 265 -9.86 21.19 -3.56
N VAL A 266 -8.88 21.64 -4.34
CA VAL A 266 -7.47 21.30 -4.20
C VAL A 266 -6.82 21.82 -2.91
N SER A 267 -7.47 22.75 -2.20
CA SER A 267 -7.00 23.27 -0.93
C SER A 267 -7.22 22.28 0.23
N LEU A 268 -8.22 21.40 0.11
CA LEU A 268 -8.53 20.41 1.12
C LEU A 268 -7.58 19.19 1.01
N LYS A 269 -6.49 19.23 1.76
CA LYS A 269 -5.47 18.19 1.81
C LYS A 269 -5.48 17.47 3.15
N ASN A 270 -5.18 16.16 3.11
CA ASN A 270 -4.97 15.37 4.31
C ASN A 270 -3.50 14.96 4.38
N ASN A 271 -2.84 15.39 5.44
CA ASN A 271 -1.42 15.13 5.67
C ASN A 271 -1.23 14.46 7.04
N TYR A 272 -0.91 13.18 7.01
CA TYR A 272 -0.67 12.37 8.21
C TYR A 272 0.83 12.04 8.28
N SER A 273 1.64 13.07 8.55
CA SER A 273 3.10 12.94 8.63
C SER A 273 3.60 12.23 9.90
N GLY A 274 2.72 12.03 10.88
CA GLY A 274 3.01 11.28 12.09
C GLY A 274 2.88 9.77 11.91
N GLN A 275 2.85 9.07 13.04
CA GLN A 275 2.77 7.61 13.10
C GLN A 275 1.37 7.16 13.52
N ILE A 276 0.80 6.18 12.83
CA ILE A 276 -0.48 5.56 13.18
C ILE A 276 -0.25 4.07 13.43
N TYR A 277 -0.42 3.65 14.68
CA TYR A 277 -0.31 2.28 15.14
C TYR A 277 -1.68 1.72 15.48
N VAL A 278 -2.09 0.62 14.88
CA VAL A 278 -3.34 -0.04 15.20
C VAL A 278 -3.08 -1.51 15.48
N THR A 279 -3.40 -1.93 16.70
CA THR A 279 -3.35 -3.34 17.12
C THR A 279 -4.75 -3.77 17.52
N ALA A 280 -5.39 -4.62 16.70
CA ALA A 280 -6.78 -5.02 16.89
C ALA A 280 -7.01 -6.46 16.42
N LYS A 281 -8.20 -7.03 16.67
CA LYS A 281 -8.60 -8.27 15.99
C LYS A 281 -8.71 -8.00 14.48
N ASP A 282 -9.54 -7.01 14.11
CA ASP A 282 -9.62 -6.49 12.75
C ASP A 282 -9.08 -5.07 12.75
N ALA A 283 -7.96 -4.83 12.07
CA ALA A 283 -7.18 -3.61 12.18
C ALA A 283 -7.17 -2.80 10.87
N PHE A 284 -7.46 -1.50 10.97
CA PHE A 284 -7.42 -0.57 9.85
C PHE A 284 -6.58 0.67 10.20
N GLY A 285 -5.64 1.04 9.34
CA GLY A 285 -4.91 2.30 9.51
C GLY A 285 -5.77 3.49 9.13
N VAL A 286 -6.13 3.61 7.86
CA VAL A 286 -7.04 4.62 7.33
C VAL A 286 -8.18 3.92 6.62
N LYS A 287 -9.40 4.16 7.06
CA LYS A 287 -10.60 3.63 6.46
C LYS A 287 -11.49 4.76 5.98
N VAL A 288 -11.78 4.78 4.68
CA VAL A 288 -12.67 5.75 4.08
C VAL A 288 -13.99 5.10 3.72
N GLY A 289 -15.06 5.51 4.42
CA GLY A 289 -16.40 4.95 4.28
C GLY A 289 -17.30 5.34 5.45
N LYS A 290 -18.58 5.03 5.33
CA LYS A 290 -19.61 5.44 6.30
C LYS A 290 -19.61 4.63 7.60
N ASN A 291 -19.03 3.44 7.59
CA ASN A 291 -19.02 2.52 8.73
C ASN A 291 -17.72 1.72 8.83
N ALA A 292 -17.60 0.91 9.87
CA ALA A 292 -16.44 0.06 10.09
C ALA A 292 -16.41 -1.22 9.22
N ALA A 293 -17.54 -1.62 8.62
CA ALA A 293 -17.61 -2.82 7.79
C ALA A 293 -16.83 -2.67 6.49
N MET A 294 -16.25 -3.76 5.99
CA MET A 294 -15.66 -3.82 4.64
C MET A 294 -16.76 -3.99 3.58
N ASP A 295 -17.68 -3.03 3.52
CA ASP A 295 -18.74 -3.00 2.52
C ASP A 295 -18.32 -2.08 1.37
N PRO A 296 -18.08 -2.60 0.15
CA PRO A 296 -17.70 -1.79 -1.00
C PRO A 296 -18.72 -0.69 -1.32
N SER A 297 -20.01 -0.92 -1.04
CA SER A 297 -21.07 0.07 -1.28
C SER A 297 -21.04 1.25 -0.31
N ALA A 298 -20.42 1.06 0.86
CA ALA A 298 -20.24 2.09 1.88
C ALA A 298 -18.86 2.75 1.84
N ALA A 299 -17.94 2.29 0.98
CA ALA A 299 -16.63 2.86 0.83
C ALA A 299 -16.68 4.28 0.23
N GLY A 300 -15.79 5.16 0.66
CA GLY A 300 -15.70 6.55 0.25
C GLY A 300 -14.41 6.85 -0.52
N ASP A 301 -14.34 8.03 -1.10
CA ASP A 301 -13.23 8.44 -1.97
C ASP A 301 -12.11 9.17 -1.21
N ILE A 302 -10.88 8.96 -1.66
CA ILE A 302 -9.70 9.74 -1.30
C ILE A 302 -9.42 10.70 -2.45
N TYR A 303 -9.53 12.01 -2.21
CA TYR A 303 -9.10 13.01 -3.18
C TYR A 303 -7.61 13.34 -3.00
N SER A 304 -7.18 13.53 -1.76
CA SER A 304 -5.76 13.76 -1.45
C SER A 304 -5.42 13.25 -0.08
N LEU A 305 -4.41 12.39 0.00
CA LEU A 305 -3.90 11.82 1.24
C LEU A 305 -2.38 11.65 1.17
N SER A 306 -1.68 12.19 2.15
CA SER A 306 -0.27 11.89 2.41
C SER A 306 -0.15 11.19 3.76
N VAL A 307 0.54 10.05 3.80
CA VAL A 307 0.74 9.25 5.01
C VAL A 307 2.23 9.09 5.29
N GLY A 308 2.65 9.38 6.52
CA GLY A 308 4.01 9.15 7.01
C GLY A 308 4.27 7.67 7.27
N GLU A 309 3.74 7.17 8.39
CA GLU A 309 3.95 5.79 8.81
C GLU A 309 2.64 5.17 9.29
N LEU A 310 2.30 4.00 8.75
CA LEU A 310 1.23 3.12 9.23
C LEU A 310 1.84 1.80 9.69
N ASP A 311 1.55 1.39 10.92
CA ASP A 311 1.89 0.06 11.44
C ASP A 311 0.60 -0.59 11.98
N ILE A 312 0.10 -1.56 11.23
CA ILE A 312 -1.22 -2.14 11.41
C ILE A 312 -1.07 -3.63 11.68
N GLU A 313 -1.49 -4.06 12.85
CA GLU A 313 -1.35 -5.44 13.28
C GLU A 313 -2.69 -6.04 13.71
N SER A 314 -3.06 -7.15 13.09
CA SER A 314 -4.16 -7.98 13.56
C SER A 314 -3.64 -8.97 14.61
N THR A 315 -4.32 -9.00 15.75
CA THR A 315 -3.99 -9.90 16.86
C THR A 315 -5.10 -10.92 17.08
N ILE A 316 -4.71 -12.17 17.38
CA ILE A 316 -5.67 -13.17 17.83
C ILE A 316 -5.87 -13.09 19.33
N THR A 317 -7.13 -13.11 19.75
CA THR A 317 -7.50 -13.55 21.09
C THR A 317 -7.80 -15.04 21.09
N SER A 318 -7.42 -15.71 22.17
CA SER A 318 -7.67 -17.15 22.35
C SER A 318 -9.11 -17.54 21.97
N GLY A 319 -9.24 -18.39 20.93
CA GLY A 319 -10.53 -18.87 20.42
C GLY A 319 -11.06 -18.21 19.14
N SER A 320 -10.39 -17.18 18.59
CA SER A 320 -10.71 -16.61 17.28
C SER A 320 -9.82 -17.22 16.20
N THR A 321 -10.42 -17.57 15.06
CA THR A 321 -9.70 -18.05 13.86
C THR A 321 -9.58 -16.98 12.79
N GLN A 322 -10.07 -15.77 13.03
CA GLN A 322 -10.11 -14.67 12.07
C GLN A 322 -9.47 -13.41 12.65
N GLY A 323 -8.69 -12.74 11.87
CA GLY A 323 -8.08 -11.46 12.17
C GLY A 323 -7.48 -10.84 10.91
N GLU A 324 -8.06 -9.73 10.47
CA GLU A 324 -7.69 -9.05 9.23
C GLU A 324 -6.97 -7.75 9.52
N ALA A 325 -5.97 -7.42 8.71
CA ALA A 325 -5.29 -6.13 8.79
C ALA A 325 -5.30 -5.43 7.43
N THR A 326 -5.64 -4.15 7.41
CA THR A 326 -5.63 -3.33 6.21
C THR A 326 -5.00 -1.97 6.50
N GLY A 327 -3.98 -1.59 5.74
CA GLY A 327 -3.34 -0.29 5.89
C GLY A 327 -4.28 0.86 5.50
N ILE A 328 -4.71 0.89 4.24
CA ILE A 328 -5.64 1.89 3.70
C ILE A 328 -6.79 1.18 2.98
N TYR A 329 -8.03 1.50 3.36
CA TYR A 329 -9.25 1.02 2.69
C TYR A 329 -10.06 2.20 2.17
N ALA A 330 -10.40 2.21 0.88
CA ALA A 330 -11.20 3.26 0.26
C ALA A 330 -11.95 2.75 -0.99
N LYS A 331 -12.89 3.54 -1.50
CA LYS A 331 -13.54 3.31 -2.78
C LYS A 331 -12.56 3.53 -3.91
N SER A 332 -12.00 4.75 -3.99
CA SER A 332 -11.01 5.10 -5.01
C SER A 332 -10.11 6.24 -4.57
N VAL A 333 -8.98 6.39 -5.26
CA VAL A 333 -8.14 7.58 -5.19
C VAL A 333 -8.44 8.45 -6.41
N LYS A 334 -9.02 9.63 -6.18
CA LYS A 334 -9.44 10.55 -7.26
C LYS A 334 -8.31 11.46 -7.74
N ARG A 335 -7.34 11.77 -6.89
CA ARG A 335 -6.25 12.68 -7.23
C ARG A 335 -4.88 12.13 -6.82
N ASP A 336 -4.54 12.15 -5.52
CA ASP A 336 -3.20 11.78 -5.06
C ASP A 336 -3.24 10.95 -3.77
N LEU A 337 -2.46 9.87 -3.73
CA LEU A 337 -2.13 9.12 -2.51
C LEU A 337 -0.61 8.96 -2.42
N THR A 338 -0.02 9.50 -1.37
CA THR A 338 1.40 9.33 -1.07
C THR A 338 1.55 8.61 0.27
N ALA A 339 2.35 7.56 0.32
CA ALA A 339 2.67 6.84 1.55
C ALA A 339 4.18 6.60 1.65
N ASN A 340 4.77 7.01 2.79
CA ASN A 340 6.21 6.79 3.01
C ASN A 340 6.47 5.37 3.51
N ALA A 341 5.74 4.93 4.55
CA ALA A 341 5.89 3.58 5.08
C ALA A 341 4.53 2.99 5.47
N ILE A 342 4.25 1.77 5.02
CA ILE A 342 3.07 1.00 5.39
C ILE A 342 3.51 -0.39 5.80
N THR A 343 3.31 -0.75 7.06
CA THR A 343 3.51 -2.10 7.57
C THR A 343 2.17 -2.69 7.97
N VAL A 344 1.83 -3.85 7.41
CA VAL A 344 0.56 -4.53 7.70
C VAL A 344 0.83 -5.99 8.04
N LYS A 345 0.41 -6.41 9.23
CA LYS A 345 0.52 -7.78 9.70
C LYS A 345 -0.86 -8.34 10.03
N GLY A 346 -1.36 -9.23 9.19
CA GLY A 346 -2.63 -9.92 9.39
C GLY A 346 -2.44 -11.33 9.92
N TYR A 347 -3.37 -11.81 10.74
CA TYR A 347 -3.37 -13.22 11.12
C TYR A 347 -3.93 -14.11 10.01
N THR A 348 -5.13 -13.79 9.49
CA THR A 348 -5.74 -14.50 8.35
C THR A 348 -5.52 -13.77 7.04
N ASN A 349 -5.73 -12.45 7.02
CA ASN A 349 -5.56 -11.66 5.81
C ASN A 349 -4.80 -10.36 6.10
N ALA A 350 -3.93 -9.97 5.20
CA ALA A 350 -3.23 -8.70 5.24
C ALA A 350 -3.35 -7.98 3.90
N THR A 351 -3.67 -6.69 3.92
CA THR A 351 -3.73 -5.86 2.71
C THR A 351 -3.09 -4.50 2.98
N GLY A 352 -2.11 -4.11 2.18
CA GLY A 352 -1.49 -2.79 2.29
C GLY A 352 -2.48 -1.68 1.93
N ILE A 353 -2.94 -1.68 0.68
CA ILE A 353 -3.93 -0.73 0.16
C ILE A 353 -5.05 -1.49 -0.55
N HIS A 354 -6.29 -1.25 -0.15
CA HIS A 354 -7.48 -1.82 -0.76
C HIS A 354 -8.39 -0.72 -1.31
N LEU A 355 -8.49 -0.64 -2.64
CA LEU A 355 -9.32 0.31 -3.38
C LEU A 355 -10.40 -0.47 -4.13
N THR A 356 -11.68 -0.29 -3.79
CA THR A 356 -12.75 -1.11 -4.38
C THR A 356 -13.04 -0.79 -5.85
N GLU A 357 -12.67 0.40 -6.34
CA GLU A 357 -12.84 0.86 -7.73
C GLU A 357 -11.54 1.32 -8.40
N GLY A 358 -10.39 1.25 -7.68
CA GLY A 358 -9.09 1.65 -8.22
C GLY A 358 -8.66 3.06 -7.85
N GLY A 359 -7.65 3.62 -8.54
CA GLY A 359 -7.12 4.93 -8.21
C GLY A 359 -6.03 5.45 -9.13
N ARG A 360 -5.66 6.71 -8.94
CA ARG A 360 -4.62 7.39 -9.71
C ARG A 360 -3.59 8.07 -8.82
N ASN A 361 -2.39 8.30 -9.39
CA ASN A 361 -1.28 8.99 -8.75
C ASN A 361 -0.94 8.40 -7.36
N LEU A 362 -0.71 7.10 -7.31
CA LEU A 362 -0.27 6.43 -6.10
C LEU A 362 1.26 6.44 -6.02
N THR A 363 1.82 7.05 -4.98
CA THR A 363 3.26 7.05 -4.72
C THR A 363 3.53 6.36 -3.38
N ILE A 364 4.25 5.25 -3.41
CA ILE A 364 4.52 4.42 -2.25
C ILE A 364 6.03 4.18 -2.17
N SER A 365 6.65 4.64 -1.08
CA SER A 365 8.10 4.47 -0.90
C SER A 365 8.45 3.11 -0.33
N ASP A 366 7.79 2.68 0.75
CA ASP A 366 8.00 1.37 1.37
C ASP A 366 6.69 0.76 1.86
N MET A 367 6.45 -0.50 1.49
CA MET A 367 5.27 -1.23 1.94
C MET A 367 5.64 -2.67 2.27
N GLN A 368 5.30 -3.10 3.48
CA GLN A 368 5.49 -4.46 3.96
C GLN A 368 4.16 -5.05 4.40
N VAL A 369 3.76 -6.16 3.81
CA VAL A 369 2.49 -6.82 4.07
C VAL A 369 2.73 -8.28 4.37
N SER A 370 2.29 -8.76 5.52
CA SER A 370 2.46 -10.16 5.90
C SER A 370 1.18 -10.76 6.48
N ALA A 371 0.87 -11.99 6.07
CA ALA A 371 -0.22 -12.76 6.63
C ALA A 371 0.31 -14.05 7.28
N GLY A 372 -0.43 -14.60 8.26
CA GLY A 372 -0.07 -15.84 8.94
C GLY A 372 -0.11 -17.08 8.04
N ILE A 373 0.25 -18.24 8.59
CA ILE A 373 0.50 -19.51 7.88
C ILE A 373 -0.62 -19.97 6.93
N SER A 374 -1.87 -19.62 7.19
CA SER A 374 -3.00 -19.92 6.31
C SER A 374 -3.63 -18.67 5.71
N GLY A 375 -2.95 -17.54 5.81
CA GLY A 375 -3.49 -16.23 5.46
C GLY A 375 -3.05 -15.76 4.08
N ASN A 376 -3.91 -14.96 3.44
CA ASN A 376 -3.62 -14.31 2.17
C ASN A 376 -3.02 -12.93 2.42
N ALA A 377 -1.96 -12.59 1.68
CA ALA A 377 -1.35 -11.28 1.71
C ALA A 377 -1.51 -10.56 0.36
N ALA A 378 -1.75 -9.24 0.39
CA ALA A 378 -1.74 -8.43 -0.81
C ALA A 378 -1.16 -7.04 -0.54
N GLY A 379 -0.31 -6.55 -1.43
CA GLY A 379 0.22 -5.19 -1.36
C GLY A 379 -0.87 -4.19 -1.73
N ILE A 380 -1.29 -4.17 -2.98
CA ILE A 380 -2.34 -3.30 -3.50
C ILE A 380 -3.43 -4.13 -4.17
N ILE A 381 -4.67 -3.93 -3.75
CA ILE A 381 -5.86 -4.49 -4.39
C ILE A 381 -6.69 -3.34 -4.94
N ALA A 382 -6.97 -3.36 -6.25
CA ALA A 382 -7.91 -2.47 -6.90
C ALA A 382 -9.13 -3.29 -7.37
N ALA A 383 -9.93 -3.81 -6.41
CA ALA A 383 -11.11 -4.62 -6.68
C ALA A 383 -12.09 -4.58 -5.50
N PRO A 384 -13.40 -4.83 -5.72
CA PRO A 384 -14.36 -4.94 -4.62
C PRO A 384 -14.00 -6.01 -3.59
N GLY A 385 -13.34 -7.08 -4.00
CA GLY A 385 -12.86 -8.16 -3.14
C GLY A 385 -11.70 -8.91 -3.80
N ARG A 386 -10.96 -9.69 -3.01
CA ARG A 386 -9.80 -10.47 -3.47
C ARG A 386 -10.16 -11.56 -4.49
N ASP A 387 -11.33 -12.19 -4.30
CA ASP A 387 -11.77 -13.33 -5.11
C ASP A 387 -12.54 -12.90 -6.37
N ASN A 388 -12.60 -11.59 -6.64
CA ASN A 388 -13.25 -11.08 -7.84
C ASN A 388 -12.39 -11.41 -9.08
N PRO A 389 -13.04 -11.75 -10.22
CA PRO A 389 -12.31 -11.84 -11.48
C PRO A 389 -11.56 -10.54 -11.79
N VAL A 390 -10.33 -10.64 -12.31
CA VAL A 390 -9.51 -9.47 -12.64
C VAL A 390 -10.23 -8.49 -13.57
N SER A 391 -11.05 -8.97 -14.48
CA SER A 391 -11.86 -8.16 -15.42
C SER A 391 -12.93 -7.29 -14.73
N THR A 392 -13.26 -7.56 -13.47
CA THR A 392 -14.20 -6.74 -12.66
C THR A 392 -13.49 -5.87 -11.64
N ALA A 393 -12.16 -5.94 -11.57
CA ALA A 393 -11.34 -5.12 -10.73
C ALA A 393 -11.31 -3.66 -11.23
N GLY A 394 -10.83 -2.74 -10.40
CA GLY A 394 -10.64 -1.33 -10.74
C GLY A 394 -9.32 -1.08 -11.45
N ASN A 395 -9.17 0.13 -11.96
CA ASN A 395 -7.98 0.55 -12.69
C ASN A 395 -7.01 1.32 -11.78
N LEU A 396 -5.72 1.17 -12.03
CA LEU A 396 -4.65 1.97 -11.44
C LEU A 396 -3.99 2.83 -12.53
N GLU A 397 -3.81 4.12 -12.25
CA GLU A 397 -3.16 5.07 -13.18
C GLU A 397 -1.99 5.78 -12.49
N ASN A 398 -0.88 5.95 -13.19
CA ASN A 398 0.29 6.74 -12.73
C ASN A 398 0.76 6.27 -11.34
N ILE A 399 1.06 4.99 -11.20
CA ILE A 399 1.56 4.45 -9.95
C ILE A 399 3.09 4.52 -9.89
N ARG A 400 3.59 4.83 -8.71
CA ARG A 400 5.01 4.74 -8.38
C ARG A 400 5.19 3.96 -7.08
N ILE A 401 5.95 2.89 -7.15
CA ILE A 401 6.26 2.03 -6.01
C ILE A 401 7.76 1.85 -5.97
N ASP A 402 8.40 2.30 -4.88
CA ASP A 402 9.84 2.13 -4.75
C ASP A 402 10.17 0.75 -4.16
N ASN A 403 9.49 0.33 -3.07
CA ASN A 403 9.65 -1.00 -2.48
C ASN A 403 8.30 -1.57 -2.02
N LEU A 404 8.04 -2.83 -2.34
CA LEU A 404 6.88 -3.59 -1.90
C LEU A 404 7.31 -5.01 -1.52
N GLU A 405 7.07 -5.41 -0.28
CA GLU A 405 7.28 -6.76 0.21
C GLU A 405 5.96 -7.37 0.67
N VAL A 406 5.61 -8.55 0.15
CA VAL A 406 4.37 -9.25 0.48
C VAL A 406 4.67 -10.70 0.81
N SER A 407 4.24 -11.17 1.98
CA SER A 407 4.40 -12.56 2.39
C SER A 407 3.08 -13.16 2.87
N GLY A 408 2.67 -14.27 2.30
CA GLY A 408 1.45 -14.98 2.65
C GLY A 408 1.71 -16.45 3.00
N GLY A 409 1.02 -16.97 3.99
CA GLY A 409 1.02 -18.40 4.27
C GLY A 409 0.19 -19.20 3.25
N ALA A 410 -0.85 -18.59 2.69
CA ALA A 410 -1.59 -19.07 1.51
C ALA A 410 -1.17 -18.21 0.30
N ASP A 411 -2.07 -17.54 -0.38
CA ASP A 411 -1.73 -16.74 -1.56
C ASP A 411 -1.06 -15.40 -1.19
N ALA A 412 -0.12 -14.97 -2.03
CA ALA A 412 0.53 -13.68 -1.92
C ALA A 412 0.48 -12.95 -3.28
N THR A 413 0.07 -11.68 -3.27
CA THR A 413 -0.01 -10.86 -4.48
C THR A 413 0.54 -9.46 -4.22
N GLY A 414 1.51 -9.01 -5.01
CA GLY A 414 2.04 -7.66 -4.91
C GLY A 414 1.00 -6.63 -5.33
N ILE A 415 0.56 -6.66 -6.58
CA ILE A 415 -0.45 -5.74 -7.13
C ILE A 415 -1.53 -6.55 -7.85
N PHE A 416 -2.80 -6.25 -7.56
CA PHE A 416 -3.98 -6.81 -8.24
C PHE A 416 -4.87 -5.69 -8.76
N ALA A 417 -5.09 -5.63 -10.09
CA ALA A 417 -5.89 -4.60 -10.74
C ALA A 417 -6.52 -5.11 -12.06
N ASN A 418 -7.61 -4.48 -12.52
CA ASN A 418 -8.08 -4.71 -13.90
C ASN A 418 -7.07 -4.16 -14.90
N SER A 419 -6.70 -2.88 -14.77
CA SER A 419 -5.66 -2.32 -15.62
C SER A 419 -4.68 -1.45 -14.83
N ILE A 420 -3.44 -1.46 -15.29
CA ILE A 420 -2.38 -0.54 -14.84
C ILE A 420 -2.01 0.28 -16.06
N THR A 421 -2.46 1.53 -16.11
CA THR A 421 -2.33 2.39 -17.30
C THR A 421 -1.60 3.69 -16.97
N LYS A 422 -0.93 4.25 -17.96
CA LYS A 422 -0.37 5.60 -17.85
C LYS A 422 -1.37 6.65 -18.34
N SER A 423 -1.34 7.82 -17.75
CA SER A 423 -2.10 8.98 -18.20
C SER A 423 -1.16 10.12 -18.57
N GLY A 424 -1.22 10.54 -19.83
CA GLY A 424 -0.34 11.58 -20.36
C GLY A 424 1.11 11.13 -20.49
N GLN A 425 2.04 11.90 -19.93
CA GLN A 425 3.48 11.63 -19.98
C GLN A 425 3.99 10.86 -18.75
N ASN A 426 3.12 10.59 -17.77
CA ASN A 426 3.51 9.91 -16.54
C ASN A 426 3.60 8.40 -16.78
N GLU A 427 4.72 7.81 -16.43
CA GLU A 427 4.95 6.37 -16.49
C GLU A 427 4.53 5.70 -15.16
N ASN A 428 4.04 4.47 -15.23
CA ASN A 428 3.92 3.61 -14.07
C ASN A 428 5.29 3.05 -13.73
N ILE A 429 5.89 3.54 -12.65
CA ILE A 429 7.26 3.18 -12.26
C ILE A 429 7.21 2.17 -11.12
N ILE A 430 7.75 1.00 -11.37
CA ILE A 430 7.89 -0.05 -10.35
C ILE A 430 9.38 -0.21 -10.03
N GLY A 431 9.72 -0.03 -8.76
CA GLY A 431 11.03 -0.31 -8.21
C GLY A 431 11.17 -1.80 -7.85
N ASN A 432 11.14 -2.12 -6.56
CA ASN A 432 11.27 -3.50 -6.11
C ASN A 432 9.94 -4.06 -5.62
N ILE A 433 9.61 -5.26 -6.07
CA ILE A 433 8.49 -6.06 -5.56
C ILE A 433 9.03 -7.43 -5.16
N THR A 434 8.86 -7.81 -3.91
CA THR A 434 9.15 -9.15 -3.42
C THR A 434 7.86 -9.79 -2.93
N VAL A 435 7.50 -10.93 -3.50
CA VAL A 435 6.29 -11.67 -3.11
C VAL A 435 6.68 -13.09 -2.76
N SER A 436 6.28 -13.54 -1.59
CA SER A 436 6.50 -14.91 -1.15
C SER A 436 5.22 -15.56 -0.64
N SER A 437 5.02 -16.82 -1.02
CA SER A 437 3.91 -17.64 -0.55
C SER A 437 4.45 -18.99 -0.05
N GLU A 438 3.92 -19.48 1.07
CA GLU A 438 4.28 -20.80 1.59
C GLU A 438 3.48 -21.90 0.89
N ASN A 439 2.16 -21.77 0.81
CA ASN A 439 1.29 -22.86 0.33
C ASN A 439 0.46 -22.51 -0.92
N GLY A 440 0.36 -21.26 -1.30
CA GLY A 440 -0.46 -20.80 -2.40
C GLY A 440 0.34 -20.12 -3.51
N LEU A 441 -0.37 -19.39 -4.35
CA LEU A 441 0.20 -18.66 -5.49
C LEU A 441 1.04 -17.46 -5.01
N ALA A 442 2.16 -17.21 -5.67
CA ALA A 442 2.93 -15.99 -5.53
C ALA A 442 2.86 -15.18 -6.83
N ASN A 443 2.17 -14.03 -6.82
CA ASN A 443 2.05 -13.13 -7.97
C ASN A 443 2.72 -11.79 -7.66
N GLY A 444 3.73 -11.39 -8.41
CA GLY A 444 4.30 -10.05 -8.30
C GLY A 444 3.29 -9.00 -8.72
N ILE A 445 2.82 -9.08 -9.96
CA ILE A 445 1.76 -8.24 -10.50
C ILE A 445 0.75 -9.13 -11.25
N PHE A 446 -0.53 -8.98 -10.92
CA PHE A 446 -1.62 -9.63 -11.63
C PHE A 446 -2.64 -8.59 -12.12
N ALA A 447 -2.81 -8.51 -13.45
CA ALA A 447 -3.70 -7.56 -14.08
C ALA A 447 -4.37 -8.16 -15.33
N ASP A 448 -5.45 -7.54 -15.83
CA ASP A 448 -5.97 -7.84 -17.17
C ASP A 448 -5.08 -7.18 -18.24
N ASN A 449 -4.78 -5.89 -18.06
CA ASN A 449 -3.85 -5.15 -18.91
C ASN A 449 -2.84 -4.37 -18.07
N ALA A 450 -1.59 -4.27 -18.52
CA ALA A 450 -0.58 -3.50 -17.80
C ALA A 450 0.38 -2.76 -18.75
N ASP A 451 0.67 -1.49 -18.41
CA ASP A 451 1.71 -0.65 -19.03
C ASP A 451 2.66 -0.19 -17.92
N ILE A 452 3.84 -0.78 -17.84
CA ILE A 452 4.75 -0.68 -16.68
C ILE A 452 6.16 -0.36 -17.14
N THR A 453 6.83 0.51 -16.41
CA THR A 453 8.29 0.71 -16.45
C THR A 453 8.91 0.11 -15.18
N LEU A 454 9.71 -0.93 -15.33
CA LEU A 454 10.42 -1.59 -14.23
C LEU A 454 11.83 -1.00 -14.11
N GLY A 455 12.10 -0.37 -12.96
CA GLY A 455 13.42 0.18 -12.64
C GLY A 455 14.22 -0.61 -11.61
N GLY A 456 13.62 -1.66 -11.04
CA GLY A 456 14.23 -2.49 -10.00
C GLY A 456 14.01 -3.97 -10.25
N LYS A 457 13.56 -4.70 -9.22
CA LYS A 457 13.41 -6.15 -9.27
C LYS A 457 12.00 -6.59 -8.90
N ILE A 458 11.46 -7.57 -9.63
CA ILE A 458 10.27 -8.32 -9.23
C ILE A 458 10.72 -9.74 -8.91
N LEU A 459 10.59 -10.15 -7.65
CA LEU A 459 10.86 -11.49 -7.18
C LEU A 459 9.58 -12.12 -6.64
N SER A 460 9.10 -13.16 -7.28
CA SER A 460 7.95 -13.95 -6.83
C SER A 460 8.40 -15.37 -6.51
N SER A 461 8.11 -15.84 -5.30
CA SER A 461 8.51 -17.17 -4.86
C SER A 461 7.37 -17.91 -4.18
N SER A 462 7.20 -19.19 -4.50
CA SER A 462 6.26 -20.08 -3.83
C SER A 462 6.97 -21.38 -3.42
N GLU A 463 6.72 -21.86 -2.20
CA GLU A 463 7.28 -23.12 -1.75
C GLU A 463 6.52 -24.33 -2.31
N ASN A 464 5.17 -24.26 -2.33
CA ASN A 464 4.34 -25.41 -2.67
C ASN A 464 3.41 -25.23 -3.88
N SER A 465 3.45 -24.05 -4.54
CA SER A 465 2.55 -23.73 -5.65
C SER A 465 3.30 -22.96 -6.76
N ASN A 466 2.56 -22.37 -7.68
CA ASN A 466 3.11 -21.63 -8.80
C ASN A 466 3.61 -20.23 -8.38
N ALA A 467 4.61 -19.74 -9.11
CA ALA A 467 5.12 -18.38 -8.96
C ALA A 467 5.06 -17.65 -10.31
N TYR A 468 4.52 -16.42 -10.29
CA TYR A 468 4.41 -15.53 -11.44
C TYR A 468 5.05 -14.17 -11.09
N GLY A 469 5.99 -13.71 -11.89
CA GLY A 469 6.55 -12.37 -11.75
C GLY A 469 5.53 -11.31 -12.15
N ILE A 470 5.11 -11.32 -13.42
CA ILE A 470 4.03 -10.51 -13.96
C ILE A 470 3.09 -11.39 -14.76
N TRP A 471 1.80 -11.34 -14.42
CA TRP A 471 0.75 -12.00 -15.19
C TRP A 471 -0.29 -10.97 -15.62
N ALA A 472 -0.34 -10.71 -16.94
CA ALA A 472 -1.38 -9.91 -17.56
C ALA A 472 -2.26 -10.81 -18.46
N GLU A 473 -3.57 -10.89 -18.19
CA GLU A 473 -4.44 -11.82 -18.91
C GLU A 473 -4.57 -11.49 -20.40
N ASN A 474 -4.57 -10.19 -20.77
CA ASN A 474 -4.75 -9.75 -22.15
C ASN A 474 -3.50 -9.10 -22.75
N GLU A 475 -3.02 -7.99 -22.17
CA GLU A 475 -1.96 -7.20 -22.78
C GLU A 475 -0.96 -6.68 -21.73
N LEU A 476 0.32 -6.86 -22.03
CA LEU A 476 1.41 -6.34 -21.22
C LEU A 476 2.36 -5.51 -22.08
N HIS A 477 2.45 -4.22 -21.80
CA HIS A 477 3.52 -3.35 -22.23
C HIS A 477 4.50 -3.19 -21.07
N LEU A 478 5.68 -3.75 -21.19
CA LEU A 478 6.70 -3.70 -20.15
C LEU A 478 7.99 -3.10 -20.71
N LYS A 479 8.39 -1.97 -20.12
CA LYS A 479 9.71 -1.39 -20.33
C LYS A 479 10.61 -1.78 -19.16
N MET A 480 11.71 -2.49 -19.44
CA MET A 480 12.73 -2.85 -18.45
C MET A 480 13.91 -1.90 -18.57
N LEU A 481 14.23 -1.19 -17.49
CA LEU A 481 15.40 -0.30 -17.44
C LEU A 481 16.68 -1.09 -17.17
N ASP A 482 17.83 -0.46 -17.37
CA ASP A 482 19.14 -1.09 -17.19
C ASP A 482 19.31 -1.68 -15.79
N GLY A 483 19.74 -2.94 -15.71
CA GLY A 483 19.93 -3.68 -14.47
C GLY A 483 18.65 -4.23 -13.83
N SER A 484 17.48 -4.08 -14.45
CA SER A 484 16.24 -4.63 -13.93
C SER A 484 16.16 -6.15 -14.03
N GLU A 485 15.38 -6.75 -13.11
CA GLU A 485 15.26 -8.20 -13.00
C GLU A 485 13.83 -8.64 -12.71
N ILE A 486 13.37 -9.71 -13.35
CA ILE A 486 12.14 -10.41 -12.99
C ILE A 486 12.48 -11.86 -12.72
N SER A 487 12.10 -12.36 -11.54
CA SER A 487 12.35 -13.72 -11.12
C SER A 487 11.08 -14.38 -10.60
N ALA A 488 10.76 -15.57 -11.11
CA ALA A 488 9.74 -16.45 -10.58
C ALA A 488 10.39 -17.76 -10.13
N ILE A 489 10.20 -18.16 -8.89
CA ILE A 489 10.82 -19.32 -8.29
C ILE A 489 9.75 -20.16 -7.60
N ALA A 490 9.64 -21.42 -7.95
CA ALA A 490 8.84 -22.40 -7.22
C ALA A 490 9.76 -23.51 -6.70
N ALA A 491 9.65 -23.86 -5.41
CA ALA A 491 10.48 -24.93 -4.85
C ALA A 491 9.95 -26.32 -5.22
N ASN A 492 8.66 -26.45 -5.51
CA ASN A 492 8.05 -27.70 -5.96
C ASN A 492 8.31 -27.91 -7.45
N GLU A 493 8.95 -29.02 -7.83
CA GLU A 493 9.30 -29.36 -9.22
C GLU A 493 8.08 -29.48 -10.16
N ASN A 494 6.88 -29.70 -9.63
CA ASN A 494 5.64 -29.78 -10.43
C ASN A 494 4.95 -28.42 -10.58
N SER A 495 5.47 -27.39 -10.01
CA SER A 495 4.90 -26.05 -10.06
C SER A 495 5.44 -25.24 -11.24
N SER A 496 4.60 -24.40 -11.81
CA SER A 496 4.99 -23.51 -12.91
C SER A 496 5.72 -22.28 -12.39
N THR A 497 6.82 -21.92 -13.05
CA THR A 497 7.59 -20.70 -12.78
C THR A 497 7.60 -19.83 -14.02
N GLN A 498 6.65 -18.90 -14.10
CA GLN A 498 6.57 -17.97 -15.21
C GLN A 498 6.98 -16.58 -14.75
N ALA A 499 8.15 -16.13 -15.19
CA ALA A 499 8.58 -14.77 -14.91
C ALA A 499 7.61 -13.75 -15.51
N ILE A 500 7.17 -14.00 -16.75
CA ILE A 500 6.21 -13.13 -17.44
C ILE A 500 5.21 -14.01 -18.21
N ARG A 501 3.92 -13.70 -18.05
CA ARG A 501 2.85 -14.29 -18.85
C ARG A 501 1.87 -13.23 -19.31
N SER A 502 1.52 -13.28 -20.61
CA SER A 502 0.45 -12.47 -21.17
C SER A 502 -0.15 -13.14 -22.42
N LYS A 503 -1.30 -12.69 -22.87
CA LYS A 503 -1.81 -13.07 -24.20
C LYS A 503 -1.04 -12.33 -25.29
N ASN A 504 -0.88 -10.99 -25.15
CA ASN A 504 -0.06 -10.17 -26.03
C ASN A 504 1.02 -9.48 -25.17
N LEU A 505 2.27 -9.66 -25.56
CA LEU A 505 3.43 -9.22 -24.77
C LEU A 505 4.33 -8.29 -25.60
N TYR A 506 4.49 -7.07 -25.12
CA TYR A 506 5.36 -6.05 -25.71
C TYR A 506 6.46 -5.69 -24.72
N LEU A 507 7.67 -6.20 -24.96
CA LEU A 507 8.83 -5.93 -24.12
C LEU A 507 9.76 -4.95 -24.80
N THR A 508 10.14 -3.91 -24.08
CA THR A 508 11.16 -2.96 -24.49
C THR A 508 12.26 -2.92 -23.43
N PHE A 509 13.50 -3.05 -23.87
CA PHE A 509 14.64 -3.04 -22.96
C PHE A 509 15.48 -1.76 -23.18
N ASP A 510 15.79 -1.08 -22.07
CA ASP A 510 16.60 0.12 -22.03
C ASP A 510 17.92 -0.19 -21.29
N GLY A 511 18.72 -1.08 -21.89
CA GLY A 511 19.95 -1.60 -21.33
C GLY A 511 19.94 -3.12 -21.09
N SER A 512 20.70 -3.56 -20.09
CA SER A 512 20.77 -4.95 -19.67
C SER A 512 19.62 -5.30 -18.74
N ALA A 513 19.06 -6.50 -18.89
CA ALA A 513 18.01 -7.01 -18.02
C ALA A 513 18.13 -8.53 -17.84
N THR A 514 17.60 -9.05 -16.74
CA THR A 514 17.58 -10.48 -16.44
C THR A 514 16.15 -10.94 -16.18
N ILE A 515 15.78 -12.05 -16.81
CA ILE A 515 14.49 -12.72 -16.59
C ILE A 515 14.78 -14.15 -16.15
N ASN A 516 14.44 -14.50 -14.91
CA ASN A 516 14.61 -15.82 -14.33
C ASN A 516 13.25 -16.51 -14.23
N GLY A 517 13.01 -17.47 -15.12
CA GLY A 517 11.76 -18.19 -15.32
C GLY A 517 11.26 -18.03 -16.75
N ASP A 518 10.15 -18.66 -17.05
CA ASP A 518 9.60 -18.71 -18.41
C ASP A 518 8.94 -17.38 -18.81
N LEU A 519 9.05 -17.07 -20.10
CA LEU A 519 8.43 -15.95 -20.78
C LEU A 519 7.37 -16.49 -21.74
N MET A 520 6.10 -16.21 -21.51
CA MET A 520 5.00 -16.79 -22.27
C MET A 520 4.07 -15.74 -22.86
N ALA A 521 3.74 -15.90 -24.15
CA ALA A 521 2.74 -15.11 -24.84
C ALA A 521 1.77 -16.01 -25.60
N ASP A 522 0.52 -16.08 -25.15
CA ASP A 522 -0.48 -17.01 -25.75
C ASP A 522 -0.90 -16.64 -27.17
N ALA A 523 -0.68 -15.41 -27.63
CA ALA A 523 -0.95 -14.92 -28.97
C ALA A 523 0.27 -14.25 -29.61
N GLY A 524 0.58 -12.99 -29.28
CA GLY A 524 1.65 -12.22 -29.91
C GLY A 524 2.74 -11.79 -28.94
N MET A 525 3.98 -11.73 -29.44
CA MET A 525 5.13 -11.22 -28.70
C MET A 525 5.92 -10.23 -29.55
N GLU A 526 6.48 -9.22 -28.91
CA GLU A 526 7.42 -8.27 -29.50
C GLU A 526 8.55 -8.01 -28.48
N LEU A 527 9.82 -8.12 -28.95
CA LEU A 527 11.01 -7.95 -28.13
C LEU A 527 11.89 -6.88 -28.75
N ASN A 528 11.92 -5.69 -28.13
CA ASN A 528 12.64 -4.53 -28.65
C ASN A 528 13.91 -4.26 -27.83
N ASN A 529 15.05 -4.04 -28.51
CA ASN A 529 16.34 -3.66 -27.91
C ASN A 529 16.93 -4.69 -26.92
N GLY A 530 16.57 -5.97 -27.03
CA GLY A 530 16.96 -7.02 -26.07
C GLY A 530 18.36 -7.60 -26.23
N GLY A 531 19.27 -6.97 -26.98
CA GLY A 531 20.59 -7.56 -27.31
C GLY A 531 21.49 -7.89 -26.12
N ASN A 532 21.28 -7.26 -24.97
CA ASN A 532 22.00 -7.51 -23.70
C ASN A 532 21.14 -8.22 -22.65
N VAL A 533 20.01 -8.80 -23.05
CA VAL A 533 19.07 -9.44 -22.12
C VAL A 533 19.40 -10.91 -21.96
N VAL A 534 19.30 -11.39 -20.72
CA VAL A 534 19.46 -12.80 -20.37
C VAL A 534 18.13 -13.34 -19.88
N VAL A 535 17.62 -14.39 -20.54
CA VAL A 535 16.45 -15.16 -20.10
C VAL A 535 16.93 -16.53 -19.61
N ASN A 536 16.84 -16.78 -18.31
CA ASN A 536 17.14 -18.04 -17.66
C ASN A 536 15.86 -18.89 -17.55
N GLY A 537 15.33 -19.30 -18.70
CA GLY A 537 14.09 -20.03 -18.85
C GLY A 537 13.73 -20.21 -20.31
N ASN A 538 12.49 -20.59 -20.57
CA ASN A 538 11.96 -20.75 -21.92
C ASN A 538 11.30 -19.44 -22.40
N ILE A 539 11.28 -19.26 -23.72
CA ILE A 539 10.45 -18.26 -24.39
C ILE A 539 9.47 -19.00 -25.28
N GLU A 540 8.20 -18.87 -25.00
CA GLU A 540 7.17 -19.47 -25.83
C GLU A 540 6.12 -18.43 -26.25
N GLY A 541 5.82 -18.42 -27.56
CA GLY A 541 4.81 -17.55 -28.11
C GLY A 541 4.21 -18.13 -29.41
N LYS A 542 3.03 -17.65 -29.79
CA LYS A 542 2.43 -18.04 -31.05
C LYS A 542 3.09 -17.27 -32.19
N HIS A 543 3.13 -15.96 -32.10
CA HIS A 543 3.72 -15.10 -33.13
C HIS A 543 4.70 -14.12 -32.54
N LEU A 544 5.88 -14.01 -33.16
CA LEU A 544 6.79 -12.88 -32.92
C LEU A 544 6.48 -11.80 -33.95
N ALA A 545 5.71 -10.78 -33.55
CA ALA A 545 4.98 -9.90 -34.48
C ALA A 545 5.85 -8.86 -35.20
N ALA A 546 7.03 -8.55 -34.65
CA ALA A 546 7.97 -7.57 -35.20
C ALA A 546 9.40 -8.14 -35.25
N GLU A 547 10.31 -7.43 -35.91
CA GLU A 547 11.75 -7.72 -35.80
C GLU A 547 12.22 -7.60 -34.35
N SER A 548 12.62 -8.71 -33.78
CA SER A 548 12.96 -8.84 -32.38
C SER A 548 14.42 -9.21 -32.17
N THR A 549 15.06 -8.58 -31.19
CA THR A 549 16.46 -8.88 -30.82
C THR A 549 16.51 -9.30 -29.35
N ILE A 550 17.25 -10.37 -29.06
CA ILE A 550 17.49 -10.86 -27.71
C ILE A 550 18.94 -11.35 -27.55
N GLY A 551 19.49 -11.27 -26.35
CA GLY A 551 20.86 -11.70 -26.03
C GLY A 551 20.96 -13.20 -25.84
N THR A 552 20.69 -13.68 -24.63
CA THR A 552 20.81 -15.10 -24.24
C THR A 552 19.47 -15.66 -23.78
N VAL A 553 19.15 -16.86 -24.24
CA VAL A 553 18.03 -17.68 -23.73
C VAL A 553 18.59 -19.02 -23.33
N SER A 554 18.61 -19.34 -22.03
CA SER A 554 19.22 -20.60 -21.55
C SER A 554 18.37 -21.84 -21.88
N GLY A 555 17.07 -21.67 -21.97
CA GLY A 555 16.11 -22.70 -22.29
C GLY A 555 15.74 -22.79 -23.78
N LYS A 556 14.51 -23.20 -24.01
CA LYS A 556 13.93 -23.35 -25.35
C LYS A 556 13.25 -22.05 -25.79
N MET A 557 13.44 -21.72 -27.07
CA MET A 557 12.68 -20.66 -27.73
C MET A 557 11.76 -21.28 -28.77
N LYS A 558 10.45 -21.04 -28.66
CA LYS A 558 9.43 -21.66 -29.54
C LYS A 558 8.41 -20.65 -30.03
N PHE A 559 8.22 -20.61 -31.36
CA PHE A 559 7.21 -19.79 -32.03
C PHE A 559 6.59 -20.52 -33.20
N ASP A 560 5.28 -20.31 -33.45
CA ASP A 560 4.61 -20.77 -34.65
C ASP A 560 5.11 -19.99 -35.88
N SER A 561 5.33 -18.67 -35.72
CA SER A 561 5.96 -17.86 -36.76
C SER A 561 6.72 -16.66 -36.16
N VAL A 562 7.69 -16.13 -36.91
CA VAL A 562 8.46 -14.93 -36.53
C VAL A 562 8.54 -13.98 -37.73
N ALA A 563 8.28 -12.66 -37.50
CA ALA A 563 8.51 -11.63 -38.50
C ALA A 563 10.02 -11.43 -38.77
N GLY A 564 10.81 -11.41 -37.72
CA GLY A 564 12.26 -11.41 -37.71
C GLY A 564 12.81 -11.69 -36.34
N LEU A 565 13.88 -12.48 -36.24
CA LEU A 565 14.51 -12.84 -34.98
C LEU A 565 16.03 -12.73 -35.06
N ASN A 566 16.63 -12.02 -34.15
CA ASN A 566 18.09 -11.90 -34.00
C ASN A 566 18.51 -12.28 -32.55
N ILE A 567 19.18 -13.44 -32.43
CA ILE A 567 19.76 -13.88 -31.14
C ILE A 567 21.25 -13.54 -31.16
N THR A 568 21.64 -12.56 -30.35
CA THR A 568 22.99 -11.97 -30.40
C THR A 568 24.05 -12.78 -29.66
N ALA A 569 23.66 -13.63 -28.70
CA ALA A 569 24.57 -14.48 -27.95
C ALA A 569 24.23 -15.97 -28.13
N SER A 570 23.33 -16.55 -27.30
CA SER A 570 23.04 -17.99 -27.41
C SER A 570 21.58 -18.33 -27.10
N VAL A 571 21.14 -19.48 -27.60
CA VAL A 571 19.88 -20.12 -27.25
C VAL A 571 20.10 -21.60 -26.96
N GLY A 572 19.45 -22.13 -25.91
CA GLY A 572 19.51 -23.55 -25.57
C GLY A 572 18.98 -24.40 -26.72
N SER A 573 17.72 -24.24 -27.06
CA SER A 573 17.14 -24.85 -28.28
C SER A 573 16.17 -23.90 -28.96
N LEU A 574 15.94 -24.13 -30.27
CA LEU A 574 15.09 -23.28 -31.12
C LEU A 574 14.08 -24.12 -31.89
N GLU A 575 12.79 -23.78 -31.81
CA GLU A 575 11.71 -24.36 -32.57
C GLU A 575 10.86 -23.27 -33.23
N ILE A 576 10.89 -23.16 -34.56
CA ILE A 576 10.16 -22.11 -35.29
C ILE A 576 9.46 -22.67 -36.50
N GLY A 577 8.24 -22.19 -36.74
CA GLY A 577 7.46 -22.49 -37.96
C GLY A 577 6.89 -23.91 -38.02
N MET A 578 6.83 -24.63 -36.90
CA MET A 578 6.38 -26.02 -36.85
C MET A 578 4.88 -26.19 -37.15
N SER A 579 4.09 -25.15 -36.99
CA SER A 579 2.65 -25.11 -37.32
C SER A 579 2.36 -24.97 -38.81
N GLY A 580 3.38 -24.70 -39.64
CA GLY A 580 3.23 -24.46 -41.08
C GLY A 580 3.02 -22.98 -41.45
N GLU A 581 3.10 -22.07 -40.50
CA GLU A 581 3.01 -20.63 -40.76
C GLU A 581 4.36 -20.07 -41.25
N ASP A 582 4.31 -19.10 -42.17
CA ASP A 582 5.49 -18.49 -42.75
C ASP A 582 6.24 -17.60 -41.76
N SER A 583 7.55 -17.74 -41.71
CA SER A 583 8.47 -16.94 -40.89
C SER A 583 9.39 -16.09 -41.76
N GLY A 584 9.78 -14.93 -41.24
CA GLY A 584 10.72 -14.01 -41.89
C GLY A 584 12.18 -14.46 -41.78
N TYR A 585 13.06 -13.56 -41.36
CA TYR A 585 14.48 -13.91 -41.21
C TYR A 585 14.78 -14.35 -39.75
N ILE A 586 15.75 -15.26 -39.61
CA ILE A 586 16.23 -15.77 -38.34
C ILE A 586 17.74 -15.72 -38.35
N LYS A 587 18.33 -14.98 -37.41
CA LYS A 587 19.77 -14.94 -37.20
C LYS A 587 20.10 -15.35 -35.76
N VAL A 588 20.99 -16.33 -35.61
CA VAL A 588 21.38 -16.88 -34.33
C VAL A 588 22.90 -16.95 -34.26
N ASN A 589 23.48 -16.38 -33.21
CA ASN A 589 24.92 -16.52 -33.00
C ASN A 589 25.29 -17.93 -32.53
N THR A 590 24.65 -18.47 -31.46
CA THR A 590 24.94 -19.84 -31.00
C THR A 590 23.66 -20.59 -30.64
N VAL A 591 23.55 -21.82 -31.11
CA VAL A 591 22.56 -22.81 -30.70
C VAL A 591 23.27 -23.89 -29.86
N GLU A 592 22.88 -24.10 -28.62
CA GLU A 592 23.58 -24.97 -27.69
C GLU A 592 23.16 -26.45 -27.85
N THR A 593 21.87 -26.74 -28.06
CA THR A 593 21.34 -28.11 -28.04
C THR A 593 20.75 -28.55 -29.36
N SER A 594 19.78 -27.81 -29.91
CA SER A 594 19.15 -28.13 -31.18
C SER A 594 18.42 -26.94 -31.81
N ALA A 595 18.33 -26.91 -33.14
CA ALA A 595 17.47 -25.99 -33.87
C ALA A 595 16.58 -26.77 -34.85
N ASN A 596 15.25 -26.57 -34.75
CA ASN A 596 14.25 -27.04 -35.68
C ASN A 596 13.52 -25.84 -36.28
N ILE A 597 13.79 -25.57 -37.55
CA ILE A 597 13.27 -24.36 -38.20
C ILE A 597 12.53 -24.76 -39.47
N SER A 598 11.28 -24.37 -39.58
CA SER A 598 10.43 -24.62 -40.74
C SER A 598 9.84 -23.31 -41.25
N ASN A 599 9.50 -23.29 -42.55
CA ASN A 599 8.75 -22.21 -43.21
C ASN A 599 9.36 -20.83 -43.03
N ALA A 600 10.69 -20.70 -43.11
CA ALA A 600 11.41 -19.44 -42.96
C ALA A 600 11.98 -18.93 -44.28
N VAL A 601 12.06 -17.59 -44.45
CA VAL A 601 12.62 -16.97 -45.65
C VAL A 601 14.16 -17.04 -45.63
N LEU A 602 14.78 -16.65 -44.55
CA LEU A 602 16.23 -16.67 -44.43
C LEU A 602 16.68 -17.07 -43.03
N VAL A 603 17.54 -18.05 -42.94
CA VAL A 603 18.12 -18.51 -41.68
C VAL A 603 19.63 -18.41 -41.72
N THR A 604 20.24 -17.84 -40.68
CA THR A 604 21.70 -17.82 -40.46
C THR A 604 22.01 -18.29 -39.06
N ILE A 605 22.80 -19.33 -38.91
CA ILE A 605 23.33 -19.83 -37.63
C ILE A 605 24.86 -19.74 -37.69
N GLU A 606 25.47 -18.98 -36.81
CA GLU A 606 26.94 -18.84 -36.76
C GLU A 606 27.59 -20.09 -36.15
N ASN A 607 27.04 -20.59 -35.02
CA ASN A 607 27.55 -21.75 -34.31
C ASN A 607 26.39 -22.67 -33.88
N ALA A 608 26.50 -23.95 -34.10
CA ALA A 608 25.59 -24.98 -33.60
C ALA A 608 26.37 -26.07 -32.87
N ASN A 609 26.19 -26.17 -31.55
CA ASN A 609 26.78 -27.23 -30.75
C ASN A 609 25.98 -28.51 -30.82
N GLY A 610 24.70 -28.44 -31.18
CA GLY A 610 23.81 -29.58 -31.38
C GLY A 610 23.29 -29.69 -32.80
N ASN A 611 22.24 -30.52 -32.99
CA ASN A 611 21.68 -30.82 -34.28
C ASN A 611 20.84 -29.64 -34.84
N VAL A 612 20.91 -29.45 -36.16
CA VAL A 612 20.14 -28.43 -36.86
C VAL A 612 19.24 -29.10 -37.92
N SER A 613 17.96 -28.76 -37.92
CA SER A 613 17.00 -29.26 -38.87
C SER A 613 16.27 -28.11 -39.56
N PHE A 614 16.25 -28.13 -40.90
CA PHE A 614 15.50 -27.20 -41.74
C PHE A 614 14.43 -27.95 -42.53
N ASN A 615 13.23 -27.34 -42.60
CA ASN A 615 12.17 -27.86 -43.45
C ASN A 615 11.42 -26.73 -44.16
N SER A 616 11.34 -26.78 -45.51
CA SER A 616 10.64 -25.75 -46.30
C SER A 616 11.18 -24.32 -46.05
N VAL A 617 12.48 -24.16 -46.02
CA VAL A 617 13.18 -22.87 -45.83
C VAL A 617 13.61 -22.33 -47.18
N ASN A 618 13.50 -21.02 -47.43
CA ASN A 618 13.92 -20.47 -48.71
C ASN A 618 15.46 -20.47 -48.84
N SER A 619 16.20 -19.98 -47.82
CA SER A 619 17.66 -20.01 -47.79
C SER A 619 18.19 -20.24 -46.37
N ALA A 620 19.18 -21.12 -46.24
CA ALA A 620 19.80 -21.41 -44.95
C ALA A 620 21.34 -21.32 -45.02
N THR A 621 21.96 -20.80 -43.95
CA THR A 621 23.42 -20.77 -43.78
C THR A 621 23.76 -21.26 -42.37
N VAL A 622 24.71 -22.18 -42.27
CA VAL A 622 25.30 -22.64 -40.97
C VAL A 622 26.82 -22.55 -41.08
N ASN A 623 27.41 -21.61 -40.35
CA ASN A 623 28.85 -21.37 -40.46
C ASN A 623 29.72 -22.41 -39.73
N ASN A 624 29.27 -22.85 -38.55
CA ASN A 624 29.95 -23.91 -37.81
C ASN A 624 28.91 -24.83 -37.16
N ALA A 625 29.07 -26.17 -37.28
CA ALA A 625 28.22 -27.14 -36.58
C ALA A 625 29.03 -28.35 -36.10
N VAL A 626 28.85 -28.70 -34.83
CA VAL A 626 29.37 -29.93 -34.23
C VAL A 626 28.38 -31.09 -34.43
N GLY A 627 27.09 -30.80 -34.35
CA GLY A 627 26.01 -31.78 -34.57
C GLY A 627 25.70 -32.02 -36.04
N ASP A 628 24.74 -32.93 -36.30
CA ASP A 628 24.26 -33.24 -37.65
C ASP A 628 23.36 -32.12 -38.19
N ILE A 629 23.51 -31.82 -39.48
CA ILE A 629 22.60 -30.92 -40.22
C ILE A 629 21.64 -31.76 -41.04
N SER A 630 20.34 -31.53 -40.89
CA SER A 630 19.29 -32.10 -41.72
C SER A 630 18.54 -30.99 -42.45
N ALA A 631 18.41 -31.10 -43.79
CA ALA A 631 17.72 -30.06 -44.55
C ALA A 631 16.81 -30.67 -45.61
N THR A 632 15.53 -30.32 -45.58
CA THR A 632 14.50 -30.76 -46.53
C THR A 632 13.87 -29.53 -47.17
N ASN A 633 13.85 -29.52 -48.53
CA ASN A 633 13.22 -28.46 -49.32
C ASN A 633 13.75 -27.04 -49.00
N VAL A 634 15.07 -26.85 -48.97
CA VAL A 634 15.68 -25.53 -48.91
C VAL A 634 15.85 -24.99 -50.34
N THR A 635 14.97 -24.06 -50.74
CA THR A 635 14.75 -23.69 -52.13
C THR A 635 15.98 -23.10 -52.83
N ASN A 636 16.66 -22.17 -52.20
CA ASN A 636 17.87 -21.50 -52.72
C ASN A 636 19.18 -22.17 -52.25
N GLY A 637 19.05 -23.32 -51.56
CA GLY A 637 20.17 -24.12 -51.12
C GLY A 637 20.62 -23.83 -49.68
N LEU A 638 21.41 -24.77 -49.15
CA LEU A 638 22.03 -24.74 -47.83
C LEU A 638 23.51 -24.35 -47.97
N ASN A 639 23.90 -23.22 -47.43
CA ASN A 639 25.29 -22.84 -47.31
C ASN A 639 25.89 -23.39 -46.01
N VAL A 640 27.05 -24.01 -46.06
CA VAL A 640 27.69 -24.59 -44.89
C VAL A 640 29.16 -24.17 -44.79
N GLY A 641 29.59 -23.93 -43.57
CA GLY A 641 30.98 -23.67 -43.22
C GLY A 641 31.69 -24.94 -42.70
N ASP A 642 32.26 -24.84 -41.49
CA ASP A 642 32.93 -25.98 -40.84
C ASP A 642 31.88 -26.85 -40.12
N VAL A 643 31.52 -27.99 -40.74
CA VAL A 643 30.40 -28.81 -40.26
C VAL A 643 30.74 -30.31 -40.32
N GLY A 644 29.99 -31.11 -39.56
CA GLY A 644 30.03 -32.57 -39.58
C GLY A 644 29.19 -33.19 -40.64
N ASN A 645 28.24 -34.09 -40.27
CA ASN A 645 27.38 -34.79 -41.21
C ASN A 645 26.24 -33.89 -41.74
N ILE A 646 25.90 -34.09 -43.01
CA ILE A 646 24.82 -33.38 -43.67
C ILE A 646 23.86 -34.41 -44.29
N ARG A 647 22.57 -34.29 -44.00
CA ARG A 647 21.50 -35.08 -44.64
C ARG A 647 20.55 -34.14 -45.36
N VAL A 648 20.33 -34.32 -46.66
CA VAL A 648 19.49 -33.45 -47.45
C VAL A 648 18.45 -34.19 -48.28
N SER A 649 17.34 -33.50 -48.57
CA SER A 649 16.32 -33.94 -49.49
C SER A 649 15.75 -32.72 -50.21
N GLY A 650 15.76 -32.71 -51.55
CA GLY A 650 15.31 -31.56 -52.33
C GLY A 650 16.08 -30.24 -52.04
N THR A 651 17.35 -30.37 -51.68
CA THR A 651 18.18 -29.23 -51.20
C THR A 651 19.57 -29.31 -51.81
N ASN A 652 20.03 -28.25 -52.46
CA ASN A 652 21.41 -28.12 -52.90
C ASN A 652 22.31 -27.67 -51.73
N VAL A 653 23.55 -28.13 -51.73
CA VAL A 653 24.54 -27.79 -50.70
C VAL A 653 25.69 -26.99 -51.32
N ASN A 654 26.01 -25.86 -50.73
CA ASN A 654 27.16 -25.04 -51.07
C ASN A 654 28.13 -24.93 -49.89
N VAL A 655 29.35 -25.38 -50.08
CA VAL A 655 30.43 -25.27 -49.07
C VAL A 655 31.14 -23.95 -49.21
N LEU A 656 31.18 -23.13 -48.15
CA LEU A 656 31.76 -21.79 -48.17
C LEU A 656 33.29 -21.83 -48.35
N ASP A 657 33.88 -20.75 -48.87
CA ASP A 657 35.31 -20.63 -49.14
C ASP A 657 36.16 -20.86 -47.87
N GLY A 658 37.20 -21.69 -47.99
CA GLY A 658 38.13 -22.01 -46.90
C GLY A 658 37.53 -22.91 -45.81
N LYS A 659 36.33 -23.43 -46.00
CA LYS A 659 35.60 -24.23 -45.01
C LYS A 659 35.67 -25.72 -45.24
N THR A 660 35.35 -26.52 -44.20
CA THR A 660 35.53 -27.97 -44.22
C THR A 660 34.23 -28.70 -43.82
N VAL A 661 33.77 -29.62 -44.64
CA VAL A 661 32.80 -30.66 -44.24
C VAL A 661 33.56 -31.92 -43.85
N SER A 662 33.55 -32.25 -42.57
CA SER A 662 34.34 -33.36 -42.00
C SER A 662 33.57 -34.67 -41.93
N GLY A 663 32.23 -34.66 -42.12
CA GLY A 663 31.39 -35.84 -42.07
C GLY A 663 30.78 -36.19 -43.45
N ASP A 664 29.85 -37.13 -43.45
CA ASP A 664 29.20 -37.61 -44.66
C ASP A 664 28.13 -36.64 -45.18
N ILE A 665 28.00 -36.49 -46.49
CA ILE A 665 26.89 -35.78 -47.15
C ILE A 665 25.99 -36.83 -47.78
N VAL A 666 24.79 -36.98 -47.24
CA VAL A 666 23.81 -37.97 -47.71
C VAL A 666 22.57 -37.28 -48.28
N SER A 667 22.17 -37.59 -49.50
CA SER A 667 20.95 -37.08 -50.11
C SER A 667 19.99 -38.20 -50.45
N THR A 668 18.69 -37.96 -50.27
CA THR A 668 17.61 -38.87 -50.73
C THR A 668 17.07 -38.51 -52.11
N THR A 669 17.52 -37.41 -52.69
CA THR A 669 17.18 -36.89 -54.00
C THR A 669 18.43 -36.53 -54.79
N ASP A 670 18.31 -36.05 -56.01
CA ASP A 670 19.43 -35.50 -56.78
C ASP A 670 20.05 -34.34 -55.96
N LEU A 671 21.38 -34.36 -55.81
CA LEU A 671 22.15 -33.39 -55.06
C LEU A 671 23.03 -32.55 -55.99
N ILE A 672 22.91 -31.25 -55.93
CA ILE A 672 23.92 -30.36 -56.47
C ILE A 672 24.81 -29.93 -55.29
N LEU A 673 26.07 -30.33 -55.36
CA LEU A 673 27.09 -29.92 -54.43
C LEU A 673 27.98 -28.88 -55.11
N SER A 674 28.05 -27.69 -54.56
CA SER A 674 28.92 -26.59 -55.02
C SER A 674 29.85 -26.16 -53.90
N ASN A 675 30.94 -25.48 -54.28
CA ASN A 675 31.84 -24.86 -53.29
C ASN A 675 32.28 -23.49 -53.79
N GLU A 676 32.58 -22.60 -52.83
CA GLU A 676 33.20 -21.31 -53.05
C GLU A 676 34.70 -21.46 -52.77
N GLY A 677 35.55 -21.18 -53.79
CA GLY A 677 37.02 -21.15 -53.63
C GLY A 677 37.64 -22.51 -53.21
N SER A 678 38.31 -22.55 -52.05
CA SER A 678 39.13 -23.69 -51.59
C SER A 678 38.47 -24.55 -50.50
N ALA A 679 37.21 -24.90 -50.67
CA ALA A 679 36.47 -25.77 -49.71
C ALA A 679 37.09 -27.17 -49.63
N THR A 680 36.98 -27.82 -48.44
CA THR A 680 37.52 -29.16 -48.16
C THR A 680 36.41 -30.13 -47.77
N LEU A 681 36.37 -31.29 -48.38
CA LEU A 681 35.48 -32.40 -48.03
C LEU A 681 36.33 -33.57 -47.55
N THR A 682 36.14 -34.05 -46.33
CA THR A 682 36.90 -35.18 -45.74
C THR A 682 36.03 -36.40 -45.45
N GLY A 683 34.69 -36.26 -45.53
CA GLY A 683 33.72 -37.34 -45.43
C GLY A 683 33.41 -38.02 -46.78
N SER A 684 32.43 -38.93 -46.80
CA SER A 684 31.95 -39.65 -47.97
C SER A 684 30.53 -39.25 -48.39
#